data_f8af4fb7a86b793f884ce84a45584a94
#
_entry.id   f8af4fb7a86b793f884ce84a45584a94
#
_cell.length_a   1.000
_cell.length_b   1.000
_cell.length_c   1.000
_cell.angle_alpha   90.00
_cell.angle_beta   90.00
_cell.angle_gamma   90.00
#
_symmetry.space_group_name_H-M   'P 1'
#
loop_
_entity.id
_entity.type
_entity.pdbx_description
1 polymer ?
#
loop_
_entity_poly.entity_id
_entity_poly.type
_entity_poly.pdbx_seq_one_letter_code
_entity_poly.pdbx_strand_id
1 'polypeptide(L)'
;MLVKKEKDNNTNSTRTIKDMGLASLKFAKTMFQTYSRAFDFLLVVLFIMTVILVWIPNSHDTFYNCNTDDIVQYYPYVSNFFNRIKAGELSFYDVTLYGGASYFASTYYIPIDLFLLLAFILSNFLTVELAYYITLLLKIMCGAMILFYFFMRKGFKPSVCVIIALIYTQTAVTEVCFVFPVYLGISFYAPLAMLLVDLFLNKKDRIKGYLFIPLFVLNAIIFDFYIAYMLVAFMCVFFVVESSIYSKKFFLFTKEFYINFITYMMLVFIGLALSAFYLMPSALYIMNESSRTSSQMDYLWYYSSSHYNGDGISFRHYYTQFINYFIPNNPFRLCLIEAGDYIREHGTLYMTSGGIIYFAYFFTLRGKENHRLKIWVGIMNIMYLIPIFAMIFSLSTWAYLRWFFIPYLINVYAMAVGMNKTGFVIGERKVLSFIPVLMMLVGFGFLFYTVIKSPDLFIHYRAEGQDGDSSKFFYGILVTELIFIGLYLVLLVLPHTFNFFQKYNKYITGSIPFVIGLEVIFAAIITFCSLGSESYSSTYSNTKNSVDYLKNNLGYDVKDGYRINLSTNQKDDINANIKYGNVNASSFFQSFYNTPLNGYFADIHKQTSTAWTRRSLHGYTILSGAMFNTKYVITQPDITELKLSPELYTLYKDPTNTQYNYYVLKETTPFIVYDDLMFQSSSVIGGDDFLRDVSLLEYGYVKVPDEAFDLELPKNLNKILEAYDETNHTLKNDTKVVELKKDSIRYMDTIKKLCNAGINNRTYYSVYSDLDAKYTNNKFVISSTEYKNGYFYYDLTNSISKYNTVFNSDAIYLSFYNSATNGMVDFHAYLRDPYDKSLRPFHYNMFYNDAYNMMPTELVIRGETAFSSSTVNVYGFDYDIYNSFIERQNQYQNKEFRLDGSNMHIKFDVENADSSRVIKTAYAYSSDWIINNNESGYETIDIDGGFLGIIVPKGINNVDINLYYSPAGYKTGFKISAIGLILYIFVSEGIILYEINKRRKRGIFR
;
A
#
# COMPACT_ATOMS: atom_id res chain seq x y z
N MET A 1 -42.78 49.21 -0.86
CA MET A 1 -43.00 48.29 0.29
C MET A 1 -42.21 47.00 0.21
N LEU A 2 -41.89 46.46 -0.95
CA LEU A 2 -41.10 45.23 -1.11
C LEU A 2 -39.58 45.35 -0.82
N VAL A 3 -39.00 46.51 -1.11
CA VAL A 3 -37.56 46.76 -0.89
C VAL A 3 -37.21 46.94 0.60
N LYS A 4 -38.16 47.39 1.45
CA LYS A 4 -37.95 47.47 2.90
C LYS A 4 -37.99 46.13 3.60
N LYS A 5 -38.67 45.12 3.03
CA LYS A 5 -38.74 43.76 3.61
C LYS A 5 -37.48 42.94 3.33
N GLU A 6 -36.79 43.16 2.18
CA GLU A 6 -35.53 42.50 1.89
C GLU A 6 -34.36 42.97 2.76
N LYS A 7 -34.34 44.29 3.09
CA LYS A 7 -33.29 44.80 3.95
C LYS A 7 -33.40 44.29 5.41
N ASP A 8 -34.64 44.10 5.91
CA ASP A 8 -34.85 43.54 7.24
C ASP A 8 -34.55 42.03 7.33
N ASN A 9 -34.73 41.29 6.25
CA ASN A 9 -34.39 39.86 6.21
C ASN A 9 -32.88 39.63 6.14
N ASN A 10 -32.13 40.45 5.42
CA ASN A 10 -30.67 40.31 5.34
C ASN A 10 -29.98 40.72 6.65
N THR A 11 -30.48 41.72 7.37
CA THR A 11 -29.96 42.10 8.67
C THR A 11 -30.29 41.08 9.78
N ASN A 12 -31.39 40.35 9.65
CA ASN A 12 -31.71 39.26 10.59
C ASN A 12 -30.88 38.00 10.32
N SER A 13 -30.57 37.67 9.07
CA SER A 13 -29.70 36.51 8.74
C SER A 13 -28.27 36.77 9.19
N THR A 14 -27.74 37.96 9.00
CA THR A 14 -26.39 38.34 9.46
C THR A 14 -26.30 38.43 10.98
N ARG A 15 -27.34 38.89 11.66
CA ARG A 15 -27.43 38.84 13.14
C ARG A 15 -27.45 37.40 13.64
N THR A 16 -28.20 36.51 13.02
CA THR A 16 -28.29 35.08 13.41
C THR A 16 -26.95 34.35 13.30
N ILE A 17 -26.22 34.59 12.23
CA ILE A 17 -24.87 33.99 12.03
C ILE A 17 -23.89 34.58 13.08
N LYS A 18 -23.97 35.86 13.34
CA LYS A 18 -23.14 36.54 14.34
C LYS A 18 -23.48 36.09 15.78
N ASP A 19 -24.74 35.83 16.07
CA ASP A 19 -25.19 35.35 17.36
C ASP A 19 -24.88 33.86 17.57
N MET A 20 -24.90 33.04 16.50
CA MET A 20 -24.41 31.67 16.53
C MET A 20 -22.89 31.64 16.71
N GLY A 21 -22.17 32.53 16.06
CA GLY A 21 -20.71 32.67 16.25
C GLY A 21 -20.37 33.14 17.68
N LEU A 22 -21.11 34.11 18.22
CA LEU A 22 -20.96 34.58 19.59
C LEU A 22 -21.37 33.53 20.64
N ALA A 23 -22.42 32.75 20.39
CA ALA A 23 -22.81 31.62 21.23
C ALA A 23 -21.78 30.50 21.22
N SER A 24 -21.20 30.19 20.07
CA SER A 24 -20.10 29.20 19.92
C SER A 24 -18.82 29.68 20.61
N LEU A 25 -18.48 30.96 20.46
CA LEU A 25 -17.34 31.58 21.16
C LEU A 25 -17.58 31.65 22.69
N LYS A 26 -18.80 31.98 23.14
CA LYS A 26 -19.14 31.99 24.54
C LYS A 26 -19.15 30.58 25.15
N PHE A 27 -19.61 29.58 24.40
CA PHE A 27 -19.54 28.17 24.77
C PHE A 27 -18.09 27.70 24.85
N ALA A 28 -17.28 27.98 23.82
CA ALA A 28 -15.85 27.68 23.82
C ALA A 28 -15.12 28.35 24.99
N LYS A 29 -15.41 29.62 25.26
CA LYS A 29 -14.86 30.36 26.41
C LYS A 29 -15.25 29.74 27.74
N THR A 30 -16.51 29.35 27.90
CA THR A 30 -17.01 28.71 29.14
C THR A 30 -16.41 27.32 29.31
N MET A 31 -16.31 26.55 28.22
CA MET A 31 -15.60 25.26 28.21
C MET A 31 -14.14 25.44 28.62
N PHE A 32 -13.46 26.41 28.00
CA PHE A 32 -12.06 26.69 28.26
C PHE A 32 -11.82 27.09 29.72
N GLN A 33 -12.71 27.93 30.30
CA GLN A 33 -12.59 28.36 31.69
C GLN A 33 -12.91 27.25 32.71
N THR A 34 -13.90 26.39 32.40
CA THR A 34 -14.32 25.32 33.33
C THR A 34 -13.38 24.12 33.31
N TYR A 35 -12.74 23.87 32.17
CA TYR A 35 -11.89 22.67 31.96
C TYR A 35 -10.43 23.01 31.63
N SER A 36 -10.01 24.27 31.83
CA SER A 36 -8.71 24.76 31.42
C SER A 36 -7.56 23.94 31.99
N ARG A 37 -7.60 23.57 33.25
CA ARG A 37 -6.50 22.84 33.90
C ARG A 37 -6.23 21.43 33.33
N ALA A 38 -7.32 20.66 33.05
CA ALA A 38 -7.18 19.35 32.46
C ALA A 38 -6.79 19.43 30.99
N PHE A 39 -7.30 20.43 30.28
CA PHE A 39 -6.95 20.70 28.89
C PHE A 39 -5.50 21.21 28.78
N ASP A 40 -5.11 22.14 29.68
CA ASP A 40 -3.74 22.64 29.76
C ASP A 40 -2.77 21.50 30.07
N PHE A 41 -3.11 20.62 30.98
CA PHE A 41 -2.32 19.43 31.30
C PHE A 41 -2.18 18.49 30.09
N LEU A 42 -3.27 18.19 29.38
CA LEU A 42 -3.26 17.39 28.17
C LEU A 42 -2.34 18.01 27.12
N LEU A 43 -2.46 19.31 26.87
CA LEU A 43 -1.62 20.05 25.92
C LEU A 43 -0.13 19.98 26.30
N VAL A 44 0.18 20.16 27.58
CA VAL A 44 1.57 20.05 28.06
C VAL A 44 2.12 18.66 27.86
N VAL A 45 1.37 17.62 28.19
CA VAL A 45 1.80 16.24 27.98
C VAL A 45 1.95 15.92 26.51
N LEU A 46 1.02 16.33 25.67
CA LEU A 46 1.12 16.15 24.21
C LEU A 46 2.31 16.93 23.64
N PHE A 47 2.56 18.15 24.15
CA PHE A 47 3.73 18.93 23.76
C PHE A 47 5.03 18.22 24.16
N ILE A 48 5.15 17.72 25.38
CA ILE A 48 6.31 16.96 25.86
C ILE A 48 6.51 15.71 25.01
N MET A 49 5.42 14.97 24.77
CA MET A 49 5.47 13.80 23.91
C MET A 49 5.91 14.19 22.49
N THR A 50 5.38 15.26 21.93
CA THR A 50 5.80 15.77 20.61
C THR A 50 7.28 16.11 20.59
N VAL A 51 7.78 16.76 21.62
CA VAL A 51 9.22 17.10 21.77
C VAL A 51 10.06 15.83 21.80
N ILE A 52 9.68 14.85 22.62
CA ILE A 52 10.37 13.56 22.70
C ILE A 52 10.37 12.87 21.33
N LEU A 53 9.26 12.90 20.62
CA LEU A 53 9.05 12.20 19.38
C LEU A 53 9.69 12.89 18.16
N VAL A 54 9.82 14.21 18.17
CA VAL A 54 10.39 14.99 17.05
C VAL A 54 11.85 15.36 17.30
N TRP A 55 12.14 15.86 18.48
CA TRP A 55 13.43 16.49 18.75
C TRP A 55 14.53 15.48 19.07
N ILE A 56 14.20 14.39 19.76
CA ILE A 56 15.21 13.37 20.11
C ILE A 56 15.75 12.67 18.85
N PRO A 57 14.90 12.22 17.89
CA PRO A 57 15.41 11.70 16.63
C PRO A 57 16.22 12.72 15.82
N ASN A 58 15.77 13.98 15.75
CA ASN A 58 16.43 15.03 14.98
C ASN A 58 17.79 15.43 15.53
N SER A 59 18.03 15.29 16.83
CA SER A 59 19.34 15.59 17.42
C SER A 59 20.47 14.66 16.94
N HIS A 60 20.12 13.58 16.24
CA HIS A 60 21.03 12.58 15.72
C HIS A 60 21.05 12.46 14.19
N ASP A 61 20.64 13.49 13.45
CA ASP A 61 20.44 13.47 11.98
C ASP A 61 19.51 12.34 11.48
N THR A 62 18.76 11.73 12.37
CA THR A 62 17.83 10.67 12.06
C THR A 62 16.41 11.18 12.22
N PHE A 63 15.70 11.33 11.12
CA PHE A 63 14.27 11.47 11.17
C PHE A 63 13.63 10.16 11.65
N TYR A 64 12.45 10.32 12.23
CA TYR A 64 11.53 9.21 12.45
C TYR A 64 11.58 8.25 11.27
N ASN A 65 11.95 7.02 11.55
CA ASN A 65 12.19 6.02 10.54
C ASN A 65 11.43 4.75 10.87
N CYS A 66 10.45 4.50 10.04
CA CYS A 66 9.91 3.17 9.91
C CYS A 66 10.64 2.49 8.75
N ASN A 67 11.53 1.59 9.04
CA ASN A 67 12.39 0.85 8.11
C ASN A 67 11.67 0.09 7.00
N THR A 68 10.41 0.35 6.74
CA THR A 68 9.62 -0.43 5.81
C THR A 68 8.85 0.45 4.84
N ASP A 69 7.54 0.53 5.01
CA ASP A 69 6.64 1.08 4.02
C ASP A 69 6.61 2.61 3.99
N ASP A 70 6.96 3.29 5.10
CA ASP A 70 6.93 4.75 5.11
C ASP A 70 7.99 5.37 4.21
N ILE A 71 9.22 4.90 4.33
CA ILE A 71 10.33 5.38 3.50
C ILE A 71 10.17 4.95 2.05
N VAL A 72 9.74 3.70 1.86
CA VAL A 72 9.72 3.08 0.54
C VAL A 72 8.46 3.43 -0.24
N GLN A 73 7.33 3.70 0.43
CA GLN A 73 6.04 3.97 -0.21
C GLN A 73 5.45 5.33 0.13
N TYR A 74 5.05 5.58 1.38
CA TYR A 74 4.19 6.72 1.71
C TYR A 74 4.86 8.06 1.51
N TYR A 75 6.01 8.26 2.10
CA TYR A 75 6.72 9.53 1.98
C TYR A 75 7.15 9.86 0.54
N PRO A 76 7.69 8.91 -0.26
CA PRO A 76 7.99 9.17 -1.67
C PRO A 76 6.79 9.64 -2.49
N TYR A 77 5.62 9.03 -2.27
CA TYR A 77 4.40 9.45 -2.96
C TYR A 77 3.95 10.85 -2.54
N VAL A 78 4.00 11.16 -1.25
CA VAL A 78 3.68 12.51 -0.74
C VAL A 78 4.64 13.55 -1.30
N SER A 79 5.94 13.27 -1.29
CA SER A 79 6.95 14.17 -1.85
C SER A 79 6.74 14.41 -3.35
N ASN A 80 6.53 13.34 -4.11
CA ASN A 80 6.22 13.44 -5.54
C ASN A 80 4.94 14.25 -5.79
N PHE A 81 3.88 14.00 -5.02
CA PHE A 81 2.63 14.75 -5.10
C PHE A 81 2.85 16.26 -4.89
N PHE A 82 3.61 16.65 -3.87
CA PHE A 82 3.93 18.05 -3.61
C PHE A 82 4.74 18.68 -4.75
N ASN A 83 5.72 17.97 -5.27
CA ASN A 83 6.54 18.44 -6.37
C ASN A 83 5.69 18.65 -7.64
N ARG A 84 4.79 17.71 -7.95
CA ARG A 84 3.89 17.82 -9.12
C ARG A 84 2.88 18.97 -8.97
N ILE A 85 2.34 19.20 -7.77
CA ILE A 85 1.48 20.37 -7.53
C ILE A 85 2.26 21.67 -7.78
N LYS A 86 3.47 21.79 -7.22
CA LYS A 86 4.32 22.96 -7.37
C LYS A 86 4.72 23.21 -8.84
N ALA A 87 4.92 22.15 -9.60
CA ALA A 87 5.22 22.22 -11.03
C ALA A 87 3.98 22.44 -11.92
N GLY A 88 2.76 22.30 -11.40
CA GLY A 88 1.52 22.33 -12.19
C GLY A 88 1.33 21.08 -13.07
N GLU A 89 1.96 19.95 -12.73
CA GLU A 89 2.02 18.70 -13.51
C GLU A 89 1.07 17.60 -12.99
N LEU A 90 0.00 17.96 -12.30
CA LEU A 90 -1.02 17.00 -11.92
C LEU A 90 -1.75 16.45 -13.15
N SER A 91 -1.78 15.15 -13.26
CA SER A 91 -2.39 14.46 -14.40
C SER A 91 -3.13 13.19 -13.94
N PHE A 92 -3.97 12.64 -14.81
CA PHE A 92 -4.66 11.36 -14.53
C PHE A 92 -3.77 10.13 -14.72
N TYR A 93 -2.61 10.29 -15.37
CA TYR A 93 -1.67 9.22 -15.63
C TYR A 93 -0.34 9.50 -14.96
N ASP A 94 0.20 8.49 -14.28
CA ASP A 94 1.48 8.57 -13.59
C ASP A 94 2.51 7.65 -14.24
N VAL A 95 3.50 8.26 -14.89
CA VAL A 95 4.60 7.56 -15.57
C VAL A 95 5.61 6.97 -14.59
N THR A 96 5.67 7.49 -13.36
CA THR A 96 6.60 7.01 -12.33
C THR A 96 6.16 5.70 -11.70
N LEU A 97 4.92 5.27 -11.96
CA LEU A 97 4.41 3.96 -11.60
C LEU A 97 4.89 2.93 -12.62
N TYR A 98 4.95 1.69 -12.17
CA TYR A 98 5.40 0.57 -12.99
C TYR A 98 4.65 0.46 -14.33
N GLY A 99 5.39 0.67 -15.40
CA GLY A 99 4.81 0.69 -16.73
C GLY A 99 3.84 1.84 -17.01
N GLY A 100 3.71 2.76 -16.04
CA GLY A 100 2.69 3.79 -16.06
C GLY A 100 1.31 3.26 -15.65
N ALA A 101 0.58 4.06 -14.88
CA ALA A 101 -0.75 3.67 -14.41
C ALA A 101 -1.64 4.89 -14.15
N SER A 102 -2.93 4.63 -13.88
CA SER A 102 -3.83 5.67 -13.39
C SER A 102 -3.29 6.33 -12.14
N TYR A 103 -3.32 7.65 -12.08
CA TYR A 103 -2.93 8.39 -10.89
C TYR A 103 -3.76 7.99 -9.66
N PHE A 104 -5.01 7.57 -9.86
CA PHE A 104 -5.86 7.06 -8.79
C PHE A 104 -5.30 5.78 -8.11
N ALA A 105 -4.40 5.05 -8.77
CA ALA A 105 -3.68 3.94 -8.15
C ALA A 105 -2.69 4.40 -7.08
N SER A 106 -2.03 5.54 -7.30
CA SER A 106 -1.04 6.10 -6.37
C SER A 106 -1.67 6.88 -5.23
N THR A 107 -2.89 7.39 -5.40
CA THR A 107 -3.59 8.17 -4.36
C THR A 107 -3.88 7.37 -3.09
N TYR A 108 -3.90 6.03 -3.17
CA TYR A 108 -3.96 5.16 -1.99
C TYR A 108 -2.81 5.42 -0.99
N TYR A 109 -1.64 5.82 -1.49
CA TYR A 109 -0.48 6.12 -0.65
C TYR A 109 -0.38 7.58 -0.23
N ILE A 110 -1.30 8.43 -0.70
CA ILE A 110 -1.29 9.86 -0.44
C ILE A 110 -2.51 10.19 0.43
N PRO A 111 -2.33 10.37 1.74
CA PRO A 111 -3.44 10.62 2.66
C PRO A 111 -3.98 12.04 2.50
N ILE A 112 -4.75 12.30 1.45
CA ILE A 112 -5.26 13.62 1.09
C ILE A 112 -6.29 14.08 2.12
N ASP A 113 -5.88 14.97 3.02
CA ASP A 113 -6.74 15.58 4.03
C ASP A 113 -6.28 17.00 4.38
N LEU A 114 -6.92 17.61 5.36
CA LEU A 114 -6.57 18.96 5.84
C LEU A 114 -5.14 19.01 6.41
N PHE A 115 -4.64 17.93 6.95
CA PHE A 115 -3.28 17.86 7.50
C PHE A 115 -2.25 17.76 6.38
N LEU A 116 -2.53 17.02 5.31
CA LEU A 116 -1.67 17.00 4.14
C LEU A 116 -1.64 18.36 3.44
N LEU A 117 -2.78 19.05 3.36
CA LEU A 117 -2.83 20.43 2.86
C LEU A 117 -1.97 21.36 3.72
N LEU A 118 -2.02 21.21 5.03
CA LEU A 118 -1.16 21.95 5.96
C LEU A 118 0.32 21.60 5.74
N ALA A 119 0.65 20.32 5.56
CA ALA A 119 2.00 19.87 5.23
C ALA A 119 2.51 20.50 3.94
N PHE A 120 1.66 20.56 2.91
CA PHE A 120 1.98 21.23 1.65
C PHE A 120 2.29 22.73 1.85
N ILE A 121 1.47 23.43 2.64
CA ILE A 121 1.72 24.85 2.97
C ILE A 121 3.04 25.00 3.73
N LEU A 122 3.27 24.18 4.75
CA LEU A 122 4.49 24.19 5.56
C LEU A 122 5.73 23.83 4.73
N SER A 123 5.61 22.99 3.71
CA SER A 123 6.72 22.59 2.83
C SER A 123 7.30 23.74 1.98
N ASN A 124 6.69 24.91 2.01
CA ASN A 124 7.29 26.12 1.43
C ASN A 124 8.27 26.82 2.37
N PHE A 125 8.28 26.46 3.66
CA PHE A 125 9.11 27.07 4.69
C PHE A 125 10.04 26.05 5.39
N LEU A 126 9.69 24.78 5.31
CA LEU A 126 10.37 23.64 5.94
C LEU A 126 10.68 22.59 4.86
N THR A 127 11.53 21.62 5.21
CA THR A 127 11.68 20.45 4.33
C THR A 127 10.35 19.67 4.26
N VAL A 128 10.13 18.96 3.17
CA VAL A 128 8.88 18.17 2.98
C VAL A 128 8.73 17.14 4.10
N GLU A 129 9.84 16.51 4.49
CA GLU A 129 9.86 15.53 5.58
C GLU A 129 9.35 16.15 6.88
N LEU A 130 9.94 17.26 7.29
CA LEU A 130 9.59 17.91 8.55
C LEU A 130 8.15 18.40 8.54
N ALA A 131 7.71 18.99 7.42
CA ALA A 131 6.34 19.44 7.24
C ALA A 131 5.34 18.28 7.35
N TYR A 132 5.60 17.17 6.66
CA TYR A 132 4.78 15.97 6.69
C TYR A 132 4.72 15.39 8.11
N TYR A 133 5.87 15.24 8.74
CA TYR A 133 5.99 14.67 10.08
C TYR A 133 5.25 15.50 11.15
N ILE A 134 5.42 16.83 11.14
CA ILE A 134 4.68 17.73 12.05
C ILE A 134 3.17 17.50 11.91
N THR A 135 2.68 17.31 10.69
CA THR A 135 1.24 17.12 10.48
C THR A 135 0.73 15.75 10.94
N LEU A 136 1.56 14.71 10.90
CA LEU A 136 1.24 13.42 11.52
C LEU A 136 1.06 13.56 13.04
N LEU A 137 1.98 14.28 13.69
CA LEU A 137 1.87 14.56 15.13
C LEU A 137 0.63 15.40 15.46
N LEU A 138 0.30 16.39 14.62
CA LEU A 138 -0.92 17.18 14.79
C LEU A 138 -2.18 16.33 14.67
N LYS A 139 -2.21 15.31 13.81
CA LYS A 139 -3.32 14.34 13.75
C LYS A 139 -3.54 13.66 15.09
N ILE A 140 -2.48 13.15 15.70
CA ILE A 140 -2.54 12.49 17.02
C ILE A 140 -3.06 13.46 18.08
N MET A 141 -2.51 14.68 18.11
CA MET A 141 -2.92 15.71 19.07
C MET A 141 -4.40 16.08 18.90
N CYS A 142 -4.85 16.33 17.68
CA CYS A 142 -6.24 16.66 17.39
C CYS A 142 -7.17 15.50 17.75
N GLY A 143 -6.77 14.26 17.48
CA GLY A 143 -7.54 13.08 17.89
C GLY A 143 -7.70 12.97 19.40
N ALA A 144 -6.62 13.19 20.16
CA ALA A 144 -6.66 13.23 21.62
C ALA A 144 -7.61 14.32 22.13
N MET A 145 -7.55 15.51 21.55
CA MET A 145 -8.44 16.63 21.91
C MET A 145 -9.91 16.34 21.61
N ILE A 146 -10.19 15.71 20.47
CA ILE A 146 -11.56 15.31 20.10
C ILE A 146 -12.09 14.26 21.08
N LEU A 147 -11.28 13.25 21.43
CA LEU A 147 -11.68 12.20 22.36
C LEU A 147 -11.88 12.77 23.77
N PHE A 148 -10.98 13.66 24.23
CA PHE A 148 -11.16 14.41 25.47
C PHE A 148 -12.49 15.14 25.46
N TYR A 149 -12.79 15.90 24.40
CA TYR A 149 -14.03 16.67 24.27
C TYR A 149 -15.28 15.76 24.25
N PHE A 150 -15.21 14.62 23.56
CA PHE A 150 -16.28 13.63 23.54
C PHE A 150 -16.64 13.16 24.95
N PHE A 151 -15.68 12.73 25.78
CA PHE A 151 -15.94 12.28 27.13
C PHE A 151 -16.38 13.41 28.06
N MET A 152 -15.86 14.63 27.88
CA MET A 152 -16.33 15.81 28.59
C MET A 152 -17.81 16.07 28.32
N ARG A 153 -18.25 15.95 27.08
CA ARG A 153 -19.66 16.07 26.68
C ARG A 153 -20.55 15.01 27.35
N LYS A 154 -19.99 13.82 27.59
CA LYS A 154 -20.68 12.77 28.37
C LYS A 154 -20.74 13.03 29.87
N GLY A 155 -20.14 14.09 30.35
CA GLY A 155 -20.11 14.47 31.76
C GLY A 155 -19.08 13.71 32.60
N PHE A 156 -18.03 13.20 31.96
CA PHE A 156 -16.93 12.52 32.65
C PHE A 156 -16.03 13.55 33.34
N LYS A 157 -15.32 13.12 34.38
CA LYS A 157 -14.39 13.99 35.10
C LYS A 157 -13.21 14.36 34.19
N PRO A 158 -12.71 15.62 34.25
CA PRO A 158 -11.63 16.07 33.38
C PRO A 158 -10.37 15.17 33.44
N SER A 159 -9.99 14.76 34.64
CA SER A 159 -8.82 13.87 34.82
C SER A 159 -8.98 12.52 34.12
N VAL A 160 -10.19 11.95 34.11
CA VAL A 160 -10.49 10.73 33.37
C VAL A 160 -10.37 10.97 31.86
N CYS A 161 -10.93 12.09 31.38
CA CYS A 161 -10.88 12.44 29.96
C CYS A 161 -9.44 12.60 29.46
N VAL A 162 -8.55 13.22 30.26
CA VAL A 162 -7.12 13.34 29.95
C VAL A 162 -6.45 11.97 29.82
N ILE A 163 -6.61 11.12 30.84
CA ILE A 163 -5.99 9.80 30.85
C ILE A 163 -6.45 8.93 29.68
N ILE A 164 -7.77 8.95 29.41
CA ILE A 164 -8.33 8.21 28.29
C ILE A 164 -7.77 8.70 26.94
N ALA A 165 -7.68 10.01 26.76
CA ALA A 165 -7.12 10.59 25.55
C ALA A 165 -5.64 10.21 25.37
N LEU A 166 -4.85 10.20 26.45
CA LEU A 166 -3.45 9.78 26.43
C LEU A 166 -3.31 8.29 26.14
N ILE A 167 -4.07 7.43 26.83
CA ILE A 167 -4.03 5.99 26.56
C ILE A 167 -4.35 5.73 25.08
N TYR A 168 -5.42 6.31 24.57
CA TYR A 168 -5.83 6.08 23.19
C TYR A 168 -4.74 6.47 22.18
N THR A 169 -4.17 7.66 22.33
CA THR A 169 -3.27 8.21 21.33
C THR A 169 -1.82 7.77 21.46
N GLN A 170 -1.40 7.35 22.66
CA GLN A 170 0.01 7.06 22.93
C GLN A 170 0.29 5.56 23.16
N THR A 171 -0.72 4.71 23.01
CA THR A 171 -0.54 3.27 23.13
C THR A 171 -0.92 2.56 21.81
N ALA A 172 -2.01 1.80 21.80
CA ALA A 172 -2.38 0.94 20.69
C ALA A 172 -2.40 1.64 19.32
N VAL A 173 -2.99 2.83 19.22
CA VAL A 173 -3.14 3.52 17.94
C VAL A 173 -1.79 4.02 17.44
N THR A 174 -0.98 4.61 18.30
CA THR A 174 0.34 5.09 17.91
C THR A 174 1.26 3.93 17.54
N GLU A 175 1.27 2.88 18.36
CA GLU A 175 2.11 1.70 18.14
C GLU A 175 1.85 1.02 16.80
N VAL A 176 0.57 0.85 16.45
CA VAL A 176 0.19 0.19 15.20
C VAL A 176 0.33 1.11 13.99
N CYS A 177 -0.06 2.37 14.15
CA CYS A 177 -0.20 3.28 13.02
C CYS A 177 1.10 4.01 12.66
N PHE A 178 2.09 4.04 13.55
CA PHE A 178 3.38 4.68 13.24
C PHE A 178 4.17 3.94 12.17
N VAL A 179 4.03 2.63 12.11
CA VAL A 179 4.67 1.81 11.07
C VAL A 179 4.07 2.11 9.69
N PHE A 180 2.81 2.53 9.68
CA PHE A 180 2.08 2.90 8.46
C PHE A 180 1.43 4.27 8.69
N PRO A 181 2.10 5.36 8.33
CA PRO A 181 1.64 6.72 8.61
C PRO A 181 0.25 7.02 8.08
N VAL A 182 -0.15 6.36 7.01
CA VAL A 182 -1.52 6.46 6.49
C VAL A 182 -2.55 6.03 7.54
N TYR A 183 -2.22 5.03 8.36
CA TYR A 183 -3.13 4.57 9.43
C TYR A 183 -3.17 5.50 10.63
N LEU A 184 -2.23 6.44 10.78
CA LEU A 184 -2.34 7.49 11.80
C LEU A 184 -3.60 8.34 11.66
N GLY A 185 -4.22 8.35 10.49
CA GLY A 185 -5.55 8.92 10.32
C GLY A 185 -6.58 8.35 11.29
N ILE A 186 -6.47 7.09 11.69
CA ILE A 186 -7.35 6.45 12.66
C ILE A 186 -7.32 7.20 14.00
N SER A 187 -6.15 7.73 14.40
CA SER A 187 -6.01 8.50 15.65
C SER A 187 -6.94 9.72 15.69
N PHE A 188 -7.22 10.33 14.54
CA PHE A 188 -8.06 11.51 14.38
C PHE A 188 -9.50 11.16 13.97
N TYR A 189 -9.65 10.34 12.91
CA TYR A 189 -10.96 10.07 12.31
C TYR A 189 -11.86 9.21 13.17
N ALA A 190 -11.32 8.25 13.93
CA ALA A 190 -12.16 7.40 14.77
C ALA A 190 -12.76 8.14 15.97
N PRO A 191 -12.02 8.96 16.75
CA PRO A 191 -12.61 9.87 17.74
C PRO A 191 -13.62 10.87 17.13
N LEU A 192 -13.33 11.39 15.94
CA LEU A 192 -14.24 12.30 15.24
C LEU A 192 -15.55 11.60 14.87
N ALA A 193 -15.49 10.36 14.42
CA ALA A 193 -16.64 9.52 14.13
C ALA A 193 -17.51 9.34 15.38
N MET A 194 -16.91 9.02 16.54
CA MET A 194 -17.63 8.92 17.81
C MET A 194 -18.33 10.23 18.16
N LEU A 195 -17.63 11.35 18.04
CA LEU A 195 -18.19 12.67 18.32
C LEU A 195 -19.37 13.01 17.39
N LEU A 196 -19.26 12.73 16.09
CA LEU A 196 -20.31 13.02 15.11
C LEU A 196 -21.57 12.17 15.35
N VAL A 197 -21.41 10.91 15.71
CA VAL A 197 -22.54 10.05 16.12
C VAL A 197 -23.22 10.60 17.38
N ASP A 198 -22.44 11.01 18.40
CA ASP A 198 -22.99 11.64 19.60
C ASP A 198 -23.74 12.94 19.28
N LEU A 199 -23.16 13.79 18.44
CA LEU A 199 -23.82 15.04 18.01
C LEU A 199 -25.12 14.75 17.25
N PHE A 200 -25.16 13.72 16.42
CA PHE A 200 -26.35 13.32 15.69
C PHE A 200 -27.46 12.78 16.62
N LEU A 201 -27.12 11.93 17.56
CA LEU A 201 -28.10 11.35 18.52
C LEU A 201 -28.59 12.36 19.54
N ASN A 202 -27.78 13.36 19.89
CA ASN A 202 -28.15 14.40 20.83
C ASN A 202 -29.09 15.42 20.16
N LYS A 203 -30.35 15.50 20.66
CA LYS A 203 -31.38 16.38 20.10
C LYS A 203 -30.99 17.86 20.06
N LYS A 204 -30.08 18.32 20.95
CA LYS A 204 -29.64 19.71 21.00
C LYS A 204 -28.63 20.07 19.92
N ASP A 205 -27.76 19.12 19.57
CA ASP A 205 -26.63 19.33 18.64
C ASP A 205 -26.83 18.63 17.29
N ARG A 206 -27.98 17.98 17.09
CA ARG A 206 -28.26 17.13 15.93
C ARG A 206 -27.98 17.77 14.57
N ILE A 207 -28.15 19.08 14.46
CA ILE A 207 -27.83 19.83 13.24
C ILE A 207 -26.37 19.66 12.85
N LYS A 208 -25.46 19.73 13.84
CA LYS A 208 -24.03 19.52 13.57
C LYS A 208 -23.78 18.14 13.02
N GLY A 209 -24.44 17.09 13.57
CA GLY A 209 -24.37 15.75 13.01
C GLY A 209 -24.83 15.70 11.56
N TYR A 210 -25.98 16.33 11.24
CA TYR A 210 -26.49 16.38 9.87
C TYR A 210 -25.52 17.03 8.88
N LEU A 211 -24.89 18.13 9.27
CA LEU A 211 -23.97 18.87 8.38
C LEU A 211 -22.63 18.17 8.23
N PHE A 212 -22.08 17.62 9.30
CA PHE A 212 -20.70 17.15 9.29
C PHE A 212 -20.53 15.66 8.95
N ILE A 213 -21.56 14.80 9.09
CA ILE A 213 -21.44 13.38 8.72
C ILE A 213 -21.15 13.20 7.22
N PRO A 214 -21.88 13.84 6.27
CA PRO A 214 -21.53 13.67 4.85
C PRO A 214 -20.13 14.18 4.50
N LEU A 215 -19.71 15.30 5.10
CA LEU A 215 -18.36 15.85 4.89
C LEU A 215 -17.27 14.97 5.51
N PHE A 216 -17.56 14.33 6.64
CA PHE A 216 -16.67 13.36 7.24
C PHE A 216 -16.46 12.15 6.32
N VAL A 217 -17.55 11.59 5.77
CA VAL A 217 -17.47 10.44 4.86
C VAL A 217 -16.70 10.80 3.59
N LEU A 218 -17.00 11.97 2.99
CA LEU A 218 -16.24 12.50 1.86
C LEU A 218 -14.74 12.59 2.17
N ASN A 219 -14.39 13.25 3.28
CA ASN A 219 -12.98 13.46 3.63
C ASN A 219 -12.28 12.15 3.99
N ALA A 220 -12.94 11.22 4.68
CA ALA A 220 -12.38 9.93 5.02
C ALA A 220 -12.06 9.09 3.75
N ILE A 221 -12.94 9.14 2.73
CA ILE A 221 -12.73 8.41 1.47
C ILE A 221 -11.57 9.00 0.66
N ILE A 222 -11.48 10.32 0.59
CA ILE A 222 -10.37 10.99 -0.11
C ILE A 222 -9.06 10.79 0.65
N PHE A 223 -9.11 10.71 1.97
CA PHE A 223 -7.96 10.41 2.81
C PHE A 223 -7.39 9.01 2.52
N ASP A 224 -8.22 7.99 2.60
CA ASP A 224 -7.88 6.61 2.27
C ASP A 224 -9.19 5.78 2.20
N PHE A 225 -9.54 5.31 1.02
CA PHE A 225 -10.79 4.57 0.82
C PHE A 225 -10.85 3.24 1.59
N TYR A 226 -9.70 2.59 1.83
CA TYR A 226 -9.61 1.35 2.58
C TYR A 226 -9.88 1.59 4.08
N ILE A 227 -9.27 2.61 4.66
CA ILE A 227 -9.53 3.01 6.05
C ILE A 227 -10.94 3.58 6.19
N ALA A 228 -11.40 4.36 5.19
CA ALA A 228 -12.76 4.91 5.18
C ALA A 228 -13.84 3.84 5.29
N TYR A 229 -13.67 2.72 4.60
CA TYR A 229 -14.57 1.57 4.72
C TYR A 229 -14.70 1.10 6.18
N MET A 230 -13.57 0.92 6.87
CA MET A 230 -13.56 0.53 8.29
C MET A 230 -14.15 1.62 9.19
N LEU A 231 -13.85 2.90 8.91
CA LEU A 231 -14.40 4.04 9.66
C LEU A 231 -15.91 4.17 9.52
N VAL A 232 -16.44 3.98 8.32
CA VAL A 232 -17.90 3.98 8.08
C VAL A 232 -18.55 2.80 8.80
N ALA A 233 -17.96 1.63 8.75
CA ALA A 233 -18.43 0.47 9.50
C ALA A 233 -18.38 0.73 11.02
N PHE A 234 -17.29 1.33 11.51
CA PHE A 234 -17.20 1.77 12.91
C PHE A 234 -18.30 2.76 13.29
N MET A 235 -18.55 3.76 12.45
CA MET A 235 -19.63 4.71 12.70
C MET A 235 -20.98 4.02 12.83
N CYS A 236 -21.28 3.02 11.99
CA CYS A 236 -22.51 2.24 12.08
C CYS A 236 -22.57 1.43 13.38
N VAL A 237 -21.49 0.74 13.72
CA VAL A 237 -21.37 -0.02 14.99
C VAL A 237 -21.56 0.91 16.18
N PHE A 238 -20.84 2.02 16.21
CA PHE A 238 -20.89 2.97 17.30
C PHE A 238 -22.28 3.64 17.42
N PHE A 239 -22.93 3.93 16.31
CA PHE A 239 -24.33 4.41 16.30
C PHE A 239 -25.26 3.42 17.00
N VAL A 240 -25.12 2.12 16.71
CA VAL A 240 -25.93 1.06 17.34
C VAL A 240 -25.59 0.94 18.84
N VAL A 241 -24.31 0.94 19.21
CA VAL A 241 -23.86 0.90 20.60
C VAL A 241 -24.43 2.08 21.38
N GLU A 242 -24.23 3.28 20.90
CA GLU A 242 -24.65 4.53 21.57
C GLU A 242 -26.19 4.63 21.69
N SER A 243 -26.90 4.29 20.61
CA SER A 243 -28.35 4.21 20.63
C SER A 243 -28.87 3.18 21.64
N SER A 244 -28.18 2.07 21.81
CA SER A 244 -28.56 1.02 22.76
C SER A 244 -28.41 1.48 24.21
N ILE A 245 -27.33 2.20 24.52
CA ILE A 245 -27.03 2.70 25.87
C ILE A 245 -28.13 3.66 26.36
N TYR A 246 -28.55 4.58 25.50
CA TYR A 246 -29.52 5.63 25.89
C TYR A 246 -30.98 5.25 25.75
N SER A 247 -31.29 4.13 25.12
CA SER A 247 -32.68 3.70 24.92
C SER A 247 -33.36 3.24 26.22
N LYS A 248 -34.57 3.77 26.49
CA LYS A 248 -35.39 3.33 27.63
C LYS A 248 -35.94 1.91 27.48
N LYS A 249 -36.25 1.52 26.23
CA LYS A 249 -36.73 0.17 25.83
C LYS A 249 -35.66 -0.59 25.07
N PHE A 250 -35.95 -1.84 24.69
CA PHE A 250 -35.07 -2.57 23.79
C PHE A 250 -35.02 -1.81 22.45
N PHE A 251 -33.88 -1.19 22.15
CA PHE A 251 -33.74 -0.13 21.14
C PHE A 251 -34.10 -0.57 19.73
N LEU A 252 -33.83 -1.83 19.37
CA LEU A 252 -34.11 -2.39 18.02
C LEU A 252 -35.61 -2.39 17.65
N PHE A 253 -36.52 -2.29 18.63
CA PHE A 253 -37.98 -2.30 18.39
C PHE A 253 -38.61 -0.92 18.56
N THR A 254 -37.85 0.14 18.54
CA THR A 254 -38.37 1.50 18.67
C THR A 254 -38.44 2.20 17.32
N LYS A 255 -39.55 2.84 17.00
CA LYS A 255 -39.72 3.67 15.80
C LYS A 255 -38.65 4.77 15.73
N GLU A 256 -38.26 5.32 16.88
CA GLU A 256 -37.23 6.36 16.96
C GLU A 256 -35.87 5.85 16.49
N PHE A 257 -35.50 4.58 16.79
CA PHE A 257 -34.27 3.96 16.31
C PHE A 257 -34.25 3.86 14.80
N TYR A 258 -35.33 3.32 14.18
CA TYR A 258 -35.37 3.15 12.73
C TYR A 258 -35.33 4.50 11.99
N ILE A 259 -36.10 5.50 12.45
CA ILE A 259 -36.06 6.83 11.83
C ILE A 259 -34.65 7.43 11.92
N ASN A 260 -34.00 7.35 13.08
CA ASN A 260 -32.66 7.88 13.26
C ASN A 260 -31.65 7.10 12.41
N PHE A 261 -31.77 5.77 12.37
CA PHE A 261 -30.87 4.92 11.59
C PHE A 261 -30.99 5.18 10.08
N ILE A 262 -32.21 5.22 9.54
CA ILE A 262 -32.44 5.54 8.13
C ILE A 262 -31.90 6.93 7.79
N THR A 263 -32.19 7.92 8.64
CA THR A 263 -31.71 9.29 8.42
C THR A 263 -30.17 9.32 8.46
N TYR A 264 -29.57 8.61 9.40
CA TYR A 264 -28.13 8.50 9.51
C TYR A 264 -27.50 7.85 8.26
N MET A 265 -28.08 6.74 7.80
CA MET A 265 -27.62 6.07 6.57
C MET A 265 -27.77 6.95 5.33
N MET A 266 -28.85 7.75 5.22
CA MET A 266 -28.99 8.73 4.13
C MET A 266 -27.85 9.76 4.13
N LEU A 267 -27.43 10.23 5.30
CA LEU A 267 -26.28 11.15 5.39
C LEU A 267 -24.97 10.49 4.98
N VAL A 268 -24.76 9.23 5.35
CA VAL A 268 -23.60 8.44 4.90
C VAL A 268 -23.65 8.29 3.38
N PHE A 269 -24.80 7.95 2.79
CA PHE A 269 -24.94 7.83 1.33
C PHE A 269 -24.71 9.15 0.59
N ILE A 270 -25.13 10.28 1.15
CA ILE A 270 -24.80 11.60 0.59
C ILE A 270 -23.28 11.81 0.60
N GLY A 271 -22.59 11.42 1.67
CA GLY A 271 -21.13 11.48 1.74
C GLY A 271 -20.44 10.58 0.73
N LEU A 272 -20.95 9.36 0.53
CA LEU A 272 -20.47 8.44 -0.52
C LEU A 272 -20.69 9.02 -1.91
N ALA A 273 -21.87 9.61 -2.16
CA ALA A 273 -22.15 10.26 -3.44
C ALA A 273 -21.19 11.44 -3.68
N LEU A 274 -20.96 12.28 -2.66
CA LEU A 274 -20.00 13.40 -2.75
C LEU A 274 -18.58 12.94 -3.13
N SER A 275 -18.17 11.76 -2.69
CA SER A 275 -16.82 11.21 -2.95
C SER A 275 -16.72 10.38 -4.24
N ALA A 276 -17.81 10.21 -4.99
CA ALA A 276 -17.85 9.30 -6.14
C ALA A 276 -16.83 9.67 -7.24
N PHE A 277 -16.50 10.95 -7.42
CA PHE A 277 -15.50 11.43 -8.38
C PHE A 277 -14.09 10.84 -8.11
N TYR A 278 -13.80 10.49 -6.88
CA TYR A 278 -12.56 9.87 -6.45
C TYR A 278 -12.71 8.36 -6.26
N LEU A 279 -13.79 7.94 -5.59
CA LEU A 279 -14.01 6.52 -5.24
C LEU A 279 -14.23 5.63 -6.48
N MET A 280 -14.99 6.11 -7.47
CA MET A 280 -15.30 5.29 -8.64
C MET A 280 -14.06 4.96 -9.49
N PRO A 281 -13.23 5.92 -9.92
CA PRO A 281 -12.05 5.58 -10.71
C PRO A 281 -11.05 4.74 -9.91
N SER A 282 -10.89 4.98 -8.60
CA SER A 282 -10.03 4.15 -7.75
C SER A 282 -10.54 2.71 -7.65
N ALA A 283 -11.85 2.53 -7.41
CA ALA A 283 -12.46 1.21 -7.31
C ALA A 283 -12.40 0.44 -8.64
N LEU A 284 -12.72 1.08 -9.76
CA LEU A 284 -12.67 0.44 -11.08
C LEU A 284 -11.24 0.08 -11.47
N TYR A 285 -10.25 0.92 -11.15
CA TYR A 285 -8.85 0.57 -11.35
C TYR A 285 -8.47 -0.70 -10.58
N ILE A 286 -8.83 -0.77 -9.29
CA ILE A 286 -8.54 -1.95 -8.46
C ILE A 286 -9.23 -3.20 -9.00
N MET A 287 -10.47 -3.09 -9.44
CA MET A 287 -11.24 -4.23 -9.94
C MET A 287 -10.78 -4.74 -11.31
N ASN A 288 -10.37 -3.85 -12.20
CA ASN A 288 -10.10 -4.18 -13.59
C ASN A 288 -8.61 -4.33 -13.91
N GLU A 289 -7.76 -3.56 -13.26
CA GLU A 289 -6.35 -3.44 -13.62
C GLU A 289 -5.38 -3.85 -12.50
N SER A 290 -5.89 -4.14 -11.27
CA SER A 290 -5.04 -4.52 -10.16
C SER A 290 -5.02 -6.03 -9.93
N SER A 291 -3.84 -6.55 -9.61
CA SER A 291 -3.62 -7.97 -9.27
C SER A 291 -4.21 -8.41 -7.92
N ARG A 292 -4.79 -7.50 -7.15
CA ARG A 292 -5.23 -7.76 -5.77
C ARG A 292 -6.62 -8.38 -5.64
N THR A 293 -7.15 -8.98 -6.68
CA THR A 293 -8.50 -9.57 -6.70
C THR A 293 -8.59 -11.02 -6.22
N SER A 294 -7.47 -11.68 -5.90
CA SER A 294 -7.51 -13.05 -5.38
C SER A 294 -7.90 -13.07 -3.90
N SER A 295 -9.09 -13.58 -3.60
CA SER A 295 -9.55 -13.80 -2.23
C SER A 295 -9.03 -15.14 -1.69
N GLN A 296 -8.36 -15.11 -0.55
CA GLN A 296 -8.04 -16.34 0.19
C GLN A 296 -9.19 -16.69 1.14
N MET A 297 -10.27 -17.23 0.60
CA MET A 297 -11.46 -17.55 1.40
C MET A 297 -11.38 -18.86 2.20
N ASP A 298 -10.28 -19.58 2.14
CA ASP A 298 -10.19 -20.94 2.68
C ASP A 298 -10.19 -21.04 4.22
N TYR A 299 -10.07 -19.91 4.95
CA TYR A 299 -9.90 -19.88 6.40
C TYR A 299 -10.87 -18.94 7.12
N LEU A 300 -12.17 -19.16 6.97
CA LEU A 300 -13.18 -18.22 7.48
C LEU A 300 -13.33 -18.23 9.02
N TRP A 301 -13.08 -19.36 9.71
CA TRP A 301 -13.54 -19.56 11.07
C TRP A 301 -12.44 -19.71 12.10
N TYR A 302 -11.23 -20.10 11.70
CA TYR A 302 -10.12 -20.29 12.62
C TYR A 302 -8.80 -19.97 11.93
N TYR A 303 -7.85 -19.50 12.70
CA TYR A 303 -6.52 -19.25 12.22
C TYR A 303 -5.74 -20.57 12.17
N SER A 304 -5.31 -20.99 11.01
CA SER A 304 -4.55 -22.22 10.81
C SER A 304 -3.16 -21.89 10.25
N SER A 305 -2.15 -22.55 10.83
CA SER A 305 -0.77 -22.47 10.35
C SER A 305 -0.49 -23.37 9.15
N SER A 306 -1.48 -24.15 8.69
CA SER A 306 -1.30 -25.19 7.67
C SER A 306 -0.78 -24.71 6.31
N HIS A 307 -0.73 -23.42 6.08
CA HIS A 307 -0.20 -22.87 4.83
C HIS A 307 1.33 -22.85 4.76
N TYR A 308 2.04 -23.03 5.87
CA TYR A 308 3.49 -22.92 5.88
C TYR A 308 4.28 -24.16 6.29
N ASN A 309 3.78 -25.08 7.09
CA ASN A 309 4.53 -26.29 7.45
C ASN A 309 3.69 -27.44 8.03
N GLY A 310 2.38 -27.51 7.80
CA GLY A 310 1.59 -28.70 8.14
C GLY A 310 1.28 -28.95 9.62
N ASP A 311 1.72 -28.09 10.53
CA ASP A 311 1.50 -28.24 11.96
C ASP A 311 0.34 -27.37 12.45
N GLY A 312 -0.73 -28.02 12.87
CA GLY A 312 -2.04 -27.55 13.21
C GLY A 312 -2.20 -26.21 13.96
N ILE A 313 -3.41 -25.91 14.34
CA ILE A 313 -3.92 -24.69 14.98
C ILE A 313 -2.89 -24.05 15.89
N SER A 314 -2.36 -22.90 15.49
CA SER A 314 -1.45 -22.14 16.34
C SER A 314 -2.22 -21.48 17.48
N PHE A 315 -2.22 -22.15 18.64
CA PHE A 315 -2.63 -21.55 19.91
C PHE A 315 -1.86 -20.24 20.19
N ARG A 316 -0.70 -20.09 19.57
CA ARG A 316 0.15 -18.88 19.59
C ARG A 316 -0.61 -17.62 19.24
N HIS A 317 -1.47 -17.64 18.23
CA HIS A 317 -2.25 -16.48 17.82
C HIS A 317 -3.16 -15.96 18.94
N TYR A 318 -3.96 -16.84 19.53
CA TYR A 318 -4.87 -16.46 20.62
C TYR A 318 -4.12 -16.07 21.88
N TYR A 319 -3.02 -16.75 22.16
CA TYR A 319 -2.12 -16.42 23.25
C TYR A 319 -1.52 -15.01 23.08
N THR A 320 -1.05 -14.68 21.89
CA THR A 320 -0.48 -13.39 21.56
C THR A 320 -1.53 -12.28 21.66
N GLN A 321 -2.73 -12.51 21.13
CA GLN A 321 -3.83 -11.56 21.28
C GLN A 321 -4.17 -11.29 22.74
N PHE A 322 -4.13 -12.29 23.61
CA PHE A 322 -4.34 -12.10 25.05
C PHE A 322 -3.23 -11.27 25.68
N ILE A 323 -1.98 -11.57 25.36
CA ILE A 323 -0.82 -10.82 25.86
C ILE A 323 -0.88 -9.36 25.41
N ASN A 324 -1.36 -9.08 24.20
CA ASN A 324 -1.51 -7.73 23.65
C ASN A 324 -2.45 -6.81 24.44
N TYR A 325 -3.19 -7.29 25.40
CA TYR A 325 -3.87 -6.44 26.38
C TYR A 325 -2.92 -5.82 27.40
N PHE A 326 -1.78 -6.46 27.69
CA PHE A 326 -0.86 -6.10 28.75
C PHE A 326 0.48 -5.55 28.27
N ILE A 327 0.81 -5.74 27.00
CA ILE A 327 2.10 -5.35 26.44
C ILE A 327 1.89 -4.51 25.19
N PRO A 328 2.70 -3.46 24.99
CA PRO A 328 2.80 -2.76 23.71
C PRO A 328 3.10 -3.74 22.58
N ASN A 329 2.37 -3.60 21.46
CA ASN A 329 2.38 -4.59 20.38
C ASN A 329 3.66 -4.62 19.52
N ASN A 330 4.39 -3.52 19.50
CA ASN A 330 5.48 -3.33 18.55
C ASN A 330 6.59 -4.42 18.65
N PRO A 331 7.02 -4.85 19.84
CA PRO A 331 7.98 -5.94 19.97
C PRO A 331 7.47 -7.30 19.50
N PHE A 332 6.18 -7.58 19.71
CA PHE A 332 5.57 -8.84 19.30
C PHE A 332 5.43 -8.98 17.80
N ARG A 333 5.18 -7.90 17.12
CA ARG A 333 5.12 -7.87 15.66
C ARG A 333 6.39 -8.43 15.02
N LEU A 334 7.52 -8.02 15.55
CA LEU A 334 8.82 -8.46 15.06
C LEU A 334 9.06 -9.94 15.29
N CYS A 335 8.56 -10.49 16.40
CA CYS A 335 8.79 -11.88 16.78
C CYS A 335 7.87 -12.90 16.09
N LEU A 336 6.68 -12.49 15.64
CA LEU A 336 5.70 -13.39 15.02
C LEU A 336 5.89 -13.56 13.50
N ILE A 337 6.62 -12.68 12.85
CA ILE A 337 6.83 -12.72 11.41
C ILE A 337 7.58 -13.99 10.98
N GLU A 338 8.54 -14.48 11.76
CA GLU A 338 9.29 -15.69 11.44
C GLU A 338 8.54 -17.00 11.71
N ALA A 339 7.53 -16.97 12.56
CA ALA A 339 6.74 -18.17 12.86
C ALA A 339 5.79 -18.58 11.72
N GLY A 340 5.82 -17.89 10.57
CA GLY A 340 4.96 -18.20 9.44
C GLY A 340 3.48 -17.85 9.65
N ASP A 341 3.14 -17.18 10.74
CA ASP A 341 1.77 -16.79 11.03
C ASP A 341 1.36 -15.59 10.20
N TYR A 342 0.50 -15.83 9.22
CA TYR A 342 -0.11 -14.79 8.35
C TYR A 342 -1.02 -13.80 9.04
N ILE A 343 -1.22 -13.93 10.33
CA ILE A 343 -1.93 -12.92 11.11
C ILE A 343 -0.95 -11.82 11.41
N ARG A 344 -0.44 -11.31 10.31
CA ARG A 344 0.39 -10.16 10.33
C ARG A 344 -0.47 -8.98 10.72
N GLU A 345 0.05 -8.27 11.70
CA GLU A 345 0.00 -6.85 11.60
C GLU A 345 -1.25 -6.20 12.18
N HIS A 346 -0.95 -5.31 13.04
CA HIS A 346 -1.72 -4.10 13.26
C HIS A 346 -2.94 -4.25 14.15
N GLY A 347 -2.96 -5.24 15.01
CA GLY A 347 -4.01 -5.32 15.98
C GLY A 347 -3.48 -5.39 17.39
N THR A 348 -3.66 -4.34 18.17
CA THR A 348 -3.43 -4.39 19.62
C THR A 348 -4.62 -3.84 20.36
N LEU A 349 -4.89 -4.39 21.50
CA LEU A 349 -5.91 -3.89 22.43
C LEU A 349 -5.25 -3.36 23.72
N TYR A 350 -3.99 -2.99 23.65
CA TYR A 350 -3.22 -2.49 24.78
C TYR A 350 -3.77 -1.18 25.30
N MET A 351 -4.23 -1.23 26.54
CA MET A 351 -4.86 -0.10 27.24
C MET A 351 -4.06 0.35 28.47
N THR A 352 -2.79 -0.01 28.56
CA THR A 352 -1.95 -0.04 29.74
C THR A 352 -2.41 -1.08 30.77
N SER A 353 -1.49 -1.66 31.49
CA SER A 353 -1.81 -2.61 32.57
C SER A 353 -2.67 -1.96 33.66
N GLY A 354 -2.40 -0.66 33.94
CA GLY A 354 -3.22 0.13 34.86
C GLY A 354 -4.64 0.41 34.33
N GLY A 355 -4.81 0.58 33.04
CA GLY A 355 -6.11 0.75 32.39
C GLY A 355 -7.00 -0.49 32.51
N ILE A 356 -6.40 -1.68 32.41
CA ILE A 356 -7.11 -2.96 32.58
C ILE A 356 -7.77 -3.07 33.96
N ILE A 357 -7.21 -2.47 34.99
CA ILE A 357 -7.82 -2.45 36.33
C ILE A 357 -9.22 -1.84 36.28
N TYR A 358 -9.36 -0.69 35.62
CA TYR A 358 -10.64 -0.01 35.52
C TYR A 358 -11.56 -0.64 34.49
N PHE A 359 -11.02 -1.24 33.46
CA PHE A 359 -11.76 -2.07 32.52
C PHE A 359 -12.34 -3.30 33.22
N ALA A 360 -11.58 -4.01 34.04
CA ALA A 360 -12.05 -5.13 34.86
C ALA A 360 -13.08 -4.65 35.88
N TYR A 361 -12.86 -3.50 36.54
CA TYR A 361 -13.81 -2.91 37.49
C TYR A 361 -15.14 -2.56 36.81
N PHE A 362 -15.14 -2.11 35.54
CA PHE A 362 -16.37 -1.82 34.82
C PHE A 362 -17.31 -3.01 34.78
N PHE A 363 -16.83 -4.26 34.70
CA PHE A 363 -17.66 -5.45 34.71
C PHE A 363 -18.37 -5.69 36.07
N THR A 364 -17.94 -5.04 37.13
CA THR A 364 -18.60 -5.09 38.45
C THR A 364 -19.74 -4.08 38.59
N LEU A 365 -19.80 -3.06 37.73
CA LEU A 365 -20.80 -2.00 37.78
C LEU A 365 -22.20 -2.53 37.42
N ARG A 366 -23.21 -2.13 38.22
CA ARG A 366 -24.61 -2.44 37.97
C ARG A 366 -25.27 -1.29 37.18
N GLY A 367 -26.43 -1.59 36.59
CA GLY A 367 -27.24 -0.61 35.86
C GLY A 367 -27.47 -1.05 34.40
N LYS A 368 -28.62 -0.67 33.83
CA LYS A 368 -29.04 -1.09 32.49
C LYS A 368 -28.08 -0.59 31.42
N GLU A 369 -27.58 0.62 31.54
CA GLU A 369 -26.61 1.21 30.60
C GLU A 369 -25.29 0.44 30.61
N ASN A 370 -24.76 0.16 31.79
CA ASN A 370 -23.53 -0.60 31.96
C ASN A 370 -23.70 -2.04 31.43
N HIS A 371 -24.86 -2.66 31.67
CA HIS A 371 -25.12 -4.02 31.21
C HIS A 371 -25.12 -4.10 29.68
N ARG A 372 -25.73 -3.13 29.00
CA ARG A 372 -25.73 -3.05 27.54
C ARG A 372 -24.32 -2.80 26.98
N LEU A 373 -23.56 -1.93 27.58
CA LEU A 373 -22.17 -1.70 27.16
C LEU A 373 -21.34 -2.97 27.38
N LYS A 374 -21.53 -3.74 28.45
CA LYS A 374 -20.86 -5.05 28.66
C LYS A 374 -21.16 -6.04 27.53
N ILE A 375 -22.41 -6.10 27.07
CA ILE A 375 -22.79 -6.94 25.93
C ILE A 375 -22.00 -6.53 24.68
N TRP A 376 -21.96 -5.25 24.38
CA TRP A 376 -21.21 -4.76 23.22
C TRP A 376 -19.70 -5.00 23.33
N VAL A 377 -19.12 -4.79 24.50
CA VAL A 377 -17.71 -5.14 24.78
C VAL A 377 -17.49 -6.62 24.50
N GLY A 378 -18.38 -7.51 25.01
CA GLY A 378 -18.29 -8.96 24.75
C GLY A 378 -18.36 -9.30 23.26
N ILE A 379 -19.37 -8.75 22.55
CA ILE A 379 -19.56 -8.96 21.12
C ILE A 379 -18.31 -8.52 20.33
N MET A 380 -17.81 -7.32 20.55
CA MET A 380 -16.67 -6.78 19.82
C MET A 380 -15.38 -7.57 20.05
N ASN A 381 -15.12 -8.00 21.29
CA ASN A 381 -13.95 -8.81 21.58
C ASN A 381 -14.07 -10.24 21.03
N ILE A 382 -15.27 -10.83 21.01
CA ILE A 382 -15.51 -12.14 20.37
C ILE A 382 -15.30 -12.01 18.85
N MET A 383 -15.86 -10.97 18.21
CA MET A 383 -15.65 -10.72 16.79
C MET A 383 -14.15 -10.55 16.46
N TYR A 384 -13.41 -9.88 17.34
CA TYR A 384 -11.96 -9.68 17.15
C TYR A 384 -11.16 -10.98 17.13
N LEU A 385 -11.62 -12.01 17.83
CA LEU A 385 -11.00 -13.34 17.88
C LEU A 385 -11.32 -14.20 16.64
N ILE A 386 -12.31 -13.87 15.84
CA ILE A 386 -12.79 -14.71 14.73
C ILE A 386 -12.28 -14.17 13.38
N PRO A 387 -11.53 -14.95 12.61
CA PRO A 387 -10.86 -14.49 11.37
C PRO A 387 -11.79 -13.89 10.32
N ILE A 388 -13.02 -14.40 10.19
CA ILE A 388 -13.99 -13.90 9.21
C ILE A 388 -14.22 -12.38 9.32
N PHE A 389 -14.20 -11.85 10.54
CA PHE A 389 -14.37 -10.41 10.72
C PHE A 389 -13.13 -9.63 10.28
N ALA A 390 -11.93 -10.16 10.52
CA ALA A 390 -10.71 -9.58 9.99
C ALA A 390 -10.73 -9.56 8.46
N MET A 391 -11.19 -10.64 7.81
CA MET A 391 -11.34 -10.69 6.36
C MET A 391 -12.41 -9.71 5.84
N ILE A 392 -13.58 -9.63 6.49
CA ILE A 392 -14.63 -8.66 6.13
C ILE A 392 -14.08 -7.23 6.16
N PHE A 393 -13.37 -6.85 7.21
CA PHE A 393 -12.78 -5.52 7.34
C PHE A 393 -11.54 -5.30 6.46
N SER A 394 -10.95 -6.35 5.90
CA SER A 394 -9.85 -6.29 4.93
C SER A 394 -10.29 -6.46 3.48
N LEU A 395 -11.57 -6.26 3.18
CA LEU A 395 -12.16 -6.43 1.85
C LEU A 395 -11.88 -7.81 1.24
N SER A 396 -11.91 -8.85 2.07
CA SER A 396 -11.70 -10.26 1.71
C SER A 396 -10.32 -10.61 1.12
N THR A 397 -9.31 -9.76 1.30
CA THR A 397 -7.96 -10.01 0.78
C THR A 397 -7.12 -10.86 1.73
N TRP A 398 -7.03 -10.46 3.00
CA TRP A 398 -6.23 -11.11 4.04
C TRP A 398 -6.87 -10.92 5.41
N ALA A 399 -6.61 -11.82 6.37
CA ALA A 399 -7.15 -11.68 7.72
C ALA A 399 -6.33 -10.68 8.57
N TYR A 400 -6.23 -9.43 8.13
CA TYR A 400 -5.55 -8.39 8.89
C TYR A 400 -6.39 -7.85 10.03
N LEU A 401 -5.76 -7.62 11.18
CA LEU A 401 -6.41 -7.03 12.35
C LEU A 401 -6.45 -5.48 12.34
N ARG A 402 -6.33 -4.87 11.17
CA ARG A 402 -6.33 -3.40 10.98
C ARG A 402 -7.58 -2.70 11.51
N TRP A 403 -8.66 -3.43 11.67
CA TRP A 403 -9.90 -2.95 12.27
C TRP A 403 -9.91 -2.93 13.82
N PHE A 404 -8.77 -3.23 14.46
CA PHE A 404 -8.59 -3.30 15.92
C PHE A 404 -9.14 -2.08 16.67
N PHE A 405 -9.09 -0.89 16.07
CA PHE A 405 -9.56 0.33 16.69
C PHE A 405 -11.06 0.32 17.02
N ILE A 406 -11.86 -0.51 16.35
CA ILE A 406 -13.30 -0.68 16.61
C ILE A 406 -13.52 -1.32 17.99
N PRO A 407 -13.06 -2.56 18.26
CA PRO A 407 -13.14 -3.15 19.61
C PRO A 407 -12.36 -2.34 20.63
N TYR A 408 -11.21 -1.79 20.24
CA TYR A 408 -10.37 -0.99 21.13
C TYR A 408 -11.10 0.23 21.69
N LEU A 409 -11.74 1.05 20.86
CA LEU A 409 -12.49 2.23 21.33
C LEU A 409 -13.71 1.86 22.19
N ILE A 410 -14.37 0.76 21.92
CA ILE A 410 -15.46 0.27 22.77
C ILE A 410 -14.91 -0.18 24.14
N ASN A 411 -13.74 -0.83 24.18
CA ASN A 411 -13.06 -1.20 25.42
C ASN A 411 -12.60 0.05 26.19
N VAL A 412 -12.02 1.02 25.52
CA VAL A 412 -11.62 2.32 26.09
C VAL A 412 -12.82 3.06 26.66
N TYR A 413 -13.98 3.01 25.99
CA TYR A 413 -15.21 3.59 26.52
C TYR A 413 -15.66 2.88 27.83
N ALA A 414 -15.63 1.56 27.86
CA ALA A 414 -15.94 0.79 29.08
C ALA A 414 -14.96 1.10 30.22
N MET A 415 -13.66 1.18 29.91
CA MET A 415 -12.61 1.59 30.85
C MET A 415 -12.89 3.01 31.41
N ALA A 416 -13.25 3.94 30.53
CA ALA A 416 -13.59 5.31 30.92
C ALA A 416 -14.77 5.36 31.88
N VAL A 417 -15.81 4.56 31.67
CA VAL A 417 -16.95 4.42 32.60
C VAL A 417 -16.47 3.88 33.94
N GLY A 418 -15.57 2.87 33.95
CA GLY A 418 -14.96 2.32 35.16
C GLY A 418 -14.19 3.40 35.95
N MET A 419 -13.31 4.14 35.29
CA MET A 419 -12.54 5.23 35.89
C MET A 419 -13.45 6.34 36.43
N ASN A 420 -14.46 6.75 35.69
CA ASN A 420 -15.34 7.84 36.06
C ASN A 420 -16.21 7.50 37.29
N LYS A 421 -16.68 6.25 37.39
CA LYS A 421 -17.51 5.77 38.51
C LYS A 421 -16.68 5.54 39.76
N THR A 422 -15.44 5.12 39.67
CA THR A 422 -14.55 4.96 40.83
C THR A 422 -13.96 6.28 41.30
N GLY A 423 -13.80 7.24 40.38
CA GLY A 423 -13.01 8.44 40.67
C GLY A 423 -11.54 8.09 40.98
N PHE A 424 -11.03 7.00 40.39
CA PHE A 424 -9.74 6.38 40.63
C PHE A 424 -9.55 5.68 42.00
N VAL A 425 -10.49 5.75 42.89
CA VAL A 425 -10.42 5.09 44.19
C VAL A 425 -11.14 3.74 44.13
N ILE A 426 -10.41 2.66 44.30
CA ILE A 426 -10.93 1.29 44.31
C ILE A 426 -10.94 0.80 45.76
N GLY A 427 -12.09 0.37 46.32
CA GLY A 427 -12.02 -0.25 47.60
C GLY A 427 -13.23 -0.22 48.53
N GLU A 428 -14.40 0.31 48.10
CA GLU A 428 -15.58 0.32 48.98
C GLU A 428 -16.32 -1.04 49.12
N ARG A 429 -16.07 -2.01 48.20
CA ARG A 429 -16.70 -3.33 48.25
C ARG A 429 -15.67 -4.46 48.17
N LYS A 430 -15.38 -5.13 49.32
CA LYS A 430 -14.32 -6.14 49.43
C LYS A 430 -14.31 -7.26 48.40
N VAL A 431 -15.47 -7.73 47.94
CA VAL A 431 -15.54 -8.86 46.98
C VAL A 431 -15.34 -8.40 45.51
N LEU A 432 -15.75 -7.19 45.18
CA LEU A 432 -15.70 -6.71 43.81
C LEU A 432 -14.35 -6.10 43.43
N SER A 433 -13.52 -5.73 44.43
CA SER A 433 -12.14 -5.29 44.19
C SER A 433 -11.19 -6.46 43.88
N PHE A 434 -11.65 -7.70 44.07
CA PHE A 434 -10.84 -8.87 43.75
C PHE A 434 -10.70 -9.14 42.24
N ILE A 435 -11.70 -8.74 41.41
CA ILE A 435 -11.65 -9.01 39.95
C ILE A 435 -10.46 -8.26 39.28
N PRO A 436 -10.21 -6.98 39.51
CA PRO A 436 -9.01 -6.30 39.00
C PRO A 436 -7.72 -6.98 39.48
N VAL A 437 -7.63 -7.40 40.76
CA VAL A 437 -6.46 -8.12 41.27
C VAL A 437 -6.26 -9.46 40.56
N LEU A 438 -7.33 -10.19 40.35
CA LEU A 438 -7.27 -11.46 39.61
C LEU A 438 -6.79 -11.26 38.18
N MET A 439 -7.32 -10.27 37.48
CA MET A 439 -6.88 -9.95 36.11
C MET A 439 -5.40 -9.57 36.08
N MET A 440 -4.91 -8.78 37.02
CA MET A 440 -3.50 -8.45 37.15
C MET A 440 -2.63 -9.69 37.45
N LEU A 441 -3.09 -10.58 38.34
CA LEU A 441 -2.38 -11.83 38.62
C LEU A 441 -2.32 -12.77 37.42
N VAL A 442 -3.41 -12.85 36.65
CA VAL A 442 -3.43 -13.62 35.39
C VAL A 442 -2.46 -13.01 34.38
N GLY A 443 -2.49 -11.71 34.17
CA GLY A 443 -1.56 -11.01 33.28
C GLY A 443 -0.12 -11.23 33.72
N PHE A 444 0.19 -11.03 34.99
CA PHE A 444 1.51 -11.27 35.56
C PHE A 444 1.98 -12.72 35.35
N GLY A 445 1.10 -13.71 35.63
CA GLY A 445 1.43 -15.11 35.44
C GLY A 445 1.74 -15.47 34.00
N PHE A 446 0.96 -14.95 33.04
CA PHE A 446 1.20 -15.14 31.61
C PHE A 446 2.50 -14.49 31.14
N LEU A 447 2.77 -13.26 31.53
CA LEU A 447 4.00 -12.57 31.16
C LEU A 447 5.23 -13.25 31.77
N PHE A 448 5.14 -13.63 33.05
CA PHE A 448 6.20 -14.36 33.75
C PHE A 448 6.48 -15.73 33.12
N TYR A 449 5.42 -16.45 32.74
CA TYR A 449 5.53 -17.69 32.00
C TYR A 449 6.23 -17.49 30.64
N THR A 450 5.87 -16.44 29.92
CA THR A 450 6.48 -16.08 28.64
C THR A 450 7.97 -15.79 28.79
N VAL A 451 8.36 -15.03 29.82
CA VAL A 451 9.77 -14.73 30.10
C VAL A 451 10.59 -16.01 30.40
N ILE A 452 10.01 -16.99 31.14
CA ILE A 452 10.75 -18.17 31.57
C ILE A 452 10.77 -19.30 30.53
N LYS A 453 9.64 -19.53 29.84
CA LYS A 453 9.45 -20.78 29.06
C LYS A 453 9.57 -20.58 27.55
N SER A 454 9.51 -19.38 27.07
CA SER A 454 9.48 -19.12 25.64
C SER A 454 10.51 -18.07 25.20
N PRO A 455 11.76 -18.13 25.66
CA PRO A 455 12.80 -17.28 25.14
C PRO A 455 12.93 -17.49 23.62
N ASP A 456 12.82 -18.73 23.15
CA ASP A 456 12.97 -19.09 21.75
C ASP A 456 11.82 -18.62 20.84
N LEU A 457 10.62 -18.41 21.38
CA LEU A 457 9.50 -17.80 20.65
C LEU A 457 9.82 -16.40 20.13
N PHE A 458 10.80 -15.75 20.73
CA PHE A 458 11.16 -14.35 20.51
C PHE A 458 12.61 -14.16 20.01
N ILE A 459 13.40 -15.28 19.92
CA ILE A 459 14.82 -15.24 19.53
C ILE A 459 15.01 -15.27 18.00
N HIS A 460 14.02 -15.68 17.22
CA HIS A 460 14.17 -15.92 15.78
C HIS A 460 14.02 -14.67 14.90
N TYR A 461 13.95 -13.46 15.45
CA TYR A 461 14.01 -12.29 14.61
C TYR A 461 15.45 -11.82 14.41
N ARG A 462 16.11 -12.43 13.44
CA ARG A 462 17.24 -11.84 12.77
C ARG A 462 16.75 -11.25 11.44
N ALA A 463 16.62 -9.95 11.36
CA ALA A 463 16.77 -9.31 10.07
C ALA A 463 18.15 -9.74 9.54
N GLU A 464 18.21 -10.41 8.40
CA GLU A 464 19.48 -10.78 7.77
C GLU A 464 20.34 -9.49 7.68
N GLY A 465 21.44 -9.44 8.46
CA GLY A 465 22.39 -8.33 8.44
C GLY A 465 22.40 -7.41 9.67
N GLN A 466 21.57 -7.61 10.68
CA GLN A 466 21.70 -6.86 11.94
C GLN A 466 22.16 -7.75 13.09
N ASP A 467 23.42 -7.63 13.45
CA ASP A 467 24.04 -8.23 14.65
C ASP A 467 23.60 -7.52 15.94
N GLY A 468 22.33 -7.24 16.09
CA GLY A 468 21.77 -6.51 17.23
C GLY A 468 20.95 -7.36 18.16
N ASP A 469 21.21 -7.24 19.44
CA ASP A 469 20.58 -7.83 20.63
C ASP A 469 19.07 -7.49 20.78
N SER A 470 18.25 -7.71 19.75
CA SER A 470 16.79 -7.46 19.77
C SER A 470 16.08 -8.27 20.88
N SER A 471 16.64 -9.44 21.23
CA SER A 471 16.14 -10.24 22.34
C SER A 471 16.25 -9.53 23.69
N LYS A 472 17.34 -8.84 23.98
CA LYS A 472 17.54 -8.09 25.23
C LYS A 472 16.57 -6.93 25.36
N PHE A 473 16.30 -6.23 24.26
CA PHE A 473 15.35 -5.13 24.24
C PHE A 473 13.93 -5.64 24.57
N PHE A 474 13.52 -6.75 23.95
CA PHE A 474 12.23 -7.37 24.20
C PHE A 474 12.09 -7.85 25.64
N TYR A 475 13.10 -8.51 26.21
CA TYR A 475 13.11 -8.88 27.64
C TYR A 475 13.01 -7.65 28.54
N GLY A 476 13.66 -6.55 28.18
CA GLY A 476 13.54 -5.29 28.89
C GLY A 476 12.11 -4.79 28.97
N ILE A 477 11.35 -4.90 27.88
CA ILE A 477 9.92 -4.52 27.84
C ILE A 477 9.09 -5.44 28.73
N LEU A 478 9.23 -6.76 28.59
CA LEU A 478 8.50 -7.74 29.41
C LEU A 478 8.75 -7.53 30.90
N VAL A 479 10.02 -7.34 31.28
CA VAL A 479 10.41 -7.09 32.68
C VAL A 479 9.81 -5.78 33.19
N THR A 480 9.83 -4.74 32.36
CA THR A 480 9.27 -3.43 32.75
C THR A 480 7.75 -3.50 32.95
N GLU A 481 7.03 -4.19 32.04
CA GLU A 481 5.60 -4.42 32.23
C GLU A 481 5.31 -5.29 33.48
N LEU A 482 6.11 -6.28 33.75
CA LEU A 482 6.02 -7.04 35.01
C LEU A 482 6.22 -6.13 36.24
N ILE A 483 7.12 -5.15 36.18
CA ILE A 483 7.30 -4.17 37.25
C ILE A 483 6.05 -3.30 37.40
N PHE A 484 5.47 -2.79 36.29
CA PHE A 484 4.23 -2.02 36.35
C PHE A 484 3.07 -2.85 36.95
N ILE A 485 2.87 -4.07 36.47
CA ILE A 485 1.84 -4.96 37.01
C ILE A 485 2.08 -5.25 38.48
N GLY A 486 3.33 -5.53 38.86
CA GLY A 486 3.70 -5.73 40.25
C GLY A 486 3.39 -4.51 41.12
N LEU A 487 3.72 -3.31 40.64
CA LEU A 487 3.40 -2.07 41.31
C LEU A 487 1.89 -1.86 41.49
N TYR A 488 1.10 -2.13 40.45
CA TYR A 488 -0.35 -2.07 40.54
C TYR A 488 -0.91 -3.09 41.53
N LEU A 489 -0.38 -4.32 41.56
CA LEU A 489 -0.78 -5.33 42.56
C LEU A 489 -0.51 -4.83 43.96
N VAL A 490 0.66 -4.25 44.22
CA VAL A 490 0.98 -3.65 45.52
C VAL A 490 -0.01 -2.53 45.87
N LEU A 491 -0.27 -1.59 44.96
CA LEU A 491 -1.19 -0.46 45.18
C LEU A 491 -2.63 -0.94 45.43
N LEU A 492 -3.05 -2.06 44.83
CA LEU A 492 -4.39 -2.63 45.04
C LEU A 492 -4.50 -3.47 46.31
N VAL A 493 -3.49 -4.27 46.64
CA VAL A 493 -3.53 -5.24 47.73
C VAL A 493 -3.17 -4.61 49.08
N LEU A 494 -2.18 -3.69 49.07
CA LEU A 494 -1.66 -3.10 50.29
C LEU A 494 -2.73 -2.45 51.18
N PRO A 495 -3.69 -1.65 50.66
CA PRO A 495 -4.75 -1.09 51.47
C PRO A 495 -5.72 -2.11 52.06
N HIS A 496 -5.77 -3.32 51.50
CA HIS A 496 -6.68 -4.36 51.99
C HIS A 496 -6.04 -5.33 52.99
N THR A 497 -4.71 -5.39 52.98
CA THR A 497 -3.97 -6.36 53.80
C THR A 497 -3.59 -5.78 55.14
N PHE A 498 -3.28 -4.48 55.20
CA PHE A 498 -2.78 -3.86 56.42
C PHE A 498 -3.66 -2.69 56.85
N ASN A 499 -4.17 -2.71 58.11
CA ASN A 499 -5.02 -1.70 58.70
C ASN A 499 -4.43 -0.28 58.65
N PHE A 500 -3.10 -0.18 58.74
CA PHE A 500 -2.39 1.10 58.62
C PHE A 500 -2.61 1.73 57.22
N PHE A 501 -2.47 0.97 56.15
CA PHE A 501 -2.63 1.46 54.81
C PHE A 501 -4.09 1.63 54.41
N GLN A 502 -5.02 0.95 55.06
CA GLN A 502 -6.46 1.17 54.83
C GLN A 502 -6.89 2.61 55.09
N LYS A 503 -6.30 3.25 56.12
CA LYS A 503 -6.53 4.69 56.39
C LYS A 503 -6.11 5.60 55.23
N TYR A 504 -5.11 5.20 54.44
CA TYR A 504 -4.55 5.94 53.35
C TYR A 504 -5.00 5.44 51.95
N ASN A 505 -5.99 4.56 51.90
CA ASN A 505 -6.46 3.93 50.69
C ASN A 505 -6.76 4.94 49.55
N LYS A 506 -7.39 6.07 49.89
CA LYS A 506 -7.68 7.14 48.94
C LYS A 506 -6.43 7.71 48.25
N TYR A 507 -5.34 7.84 48.96
CA TYR A 507 -4.08 8.35 48.42
C TYR A 507 -3.32 7.28 47.67
N ILE A 508 -3.31 6.06 48.17
CA ILE A 508 -2.60 4.91 47.56
C ILE A 508 -3.24 4.52 46.21
N THR A 509 -4.55 4.29 46.20
CA THR A 509 -5.25 3.96 44.95
C THR A 509 -5.40 5.18 44.04
N GLY A 510 -5.44 6.39 44.61
CA GLY A 510 -5.43 7.66 43.89
C GLY A 510 -4.11 7.97 43.17
N SER A 511 -3.01 7.24 43.46
CA SER A 511 -1.76 7.34 42.71
C SER A 511 -1.75 6.50 41.42
N ILE A 512 -2.67 5.57 41.25
CA ILE A 512 -2.75 4.72 40.05
C ILE A 512 -2.75 5.53 38.74
N PRO A 513 -3.53 6.62 38.58
CA PRO A 513 -3.49 7.46 37.39
C PRO A 513 -2.11 8.01 37.05
N PHE A 514 -1.31 8.32 38.07
CA PHE A 514 0.07 8.79 37.87
C PHE A 514 0.95 7.66 37.33
N VAL A 515 0.80 6.47 37.88
CA VAL A 515 1.52 5.29 37.36
C VAL A 515 1.11 4.95 35.93
N ILE A 516 -0.21 5.07 35.61
CA ILE A 516 -0.69 4.92 34.22
C ILE A 516 -0.02 5.95 33.30
N GLY A 517 0.13 7.20 33.74
CA GLY A 517 0.84 8.22 32.96
C GLY A 517 2.30 7.85 32.68
N LEU A 518 2.99 7.27 33.69
CA LEU A 518 4.37 6.76 33.49
C LEU A 518 4.41 5.57 32.52
N GLU A 519 3.49 4.65 32.62
CA GLU A 519 3.34 3.49 31.72
C GLU A 519 3.06 3.92 30.27
N VAL A 520 2.20 4.94 30.05
CA VAL A 520 1.94 5.53 28.74
C VAL A 520 3.22 6.14 28.14
N ILE A 521 3.99 6.90 28.95
CA ILE A 521 5.26 7.47 28.50
C ILE A 521 6.24 6.36 28.12
N PHE A 522 6.33 5.32 28.92
CA PHE A 522 7.16 4.14 28.65
C PHE A 522 6.75 3.45 27.34
N ALA A 523 5.46 3.18 27.13
CA ALA A 523 4.96 2.60 25.89
C ALA A 523 5.31 3.46 24.65
N ALA A 524 5.17 4.77 24.77
CA ALA A 524 5.53 5.68 23.69
C ALA A 524 7.04 5.67 23.40
N ILE A 525 7.90 5.66 24.43
CA ILE A 525 9.36 5.54 24.26
C ILE A 525 9.71 4.24 23.57
N ILE A 526 9.11 3.13 23.98
CA ILE A 526 9.32 1.82 23.36
C ILE A 526 8.97 1.85 21.87
N THR A 527 7.81 2.40 21.55
CA THR A 527 7.37 2.51 20.15
C THR A 527 8.42 3.20 19.30
N PHE A 528 9.05 4.24 19.83
CA PHE A 528 10.12 4.96 19.13
C PHE A 528 11.44 4.22 19.07
N CYS A 529 11.87 3.63 20.18
CA CYS A 529 13.13 2.90 20.23
C CYS A 529 13.12 1.61 19.40
N SER A 530 11.94 1.04 19.17
CA SER A 530 11.79 -0.18 18.34
C SER A 530 11.75 0.11 16.85
N LEU A 531 11.54 1.36 16.45
CA LEU A 531 11.64 1.80 15.07
C LEU A 531 13.14 2.08 14.82
N GLY A 532 13.77 1.26 14.00
CA GLY A 532 15.19 1.45 13.67
C GLY A 532 15.45 2.86 13.13
N SER A 533 16.66 3.38 13.36
CA SER A 533 17.04 4.71 12.86
C SER A 533 17.86 4.56 11.58
N GLU A 534 17.28 4.85 10.43
CA GLU A 534 18.04 5.06 9.20
C GLU A 534 18.06 6.54 8.83
N SER A 535 19.16 6.99 8.27
CA SER A 535 19.32 8.39 7.89
C SER A 535 18.61 8.64 6.55
N TYR A 536 17.43 9.24 6.58
CA TYR A 536 16.75 9.76 5.38
C TYR A 536 17.63 10.71 4.59
N SER A 537 18.37 11.58 5.29
CA SER A 537 19.09 12.67 4.65
C SER A 537 20.18 12.17 3.71
N SER A 538 20.89 11.10 4.06
CA SER A 538 21.96 10.55 3.21
C SER A 538 21.41 9.83 1.98
N THR A 539 20.42 8.97 2.15
CA THR A 539 19.80 8.25 1.05
C THR A 539 19.08 9.20 0.10
N TYR A 540 18.32 10.15 0.65
CA TYR A 540 17.63 11.16 -0.15
C TYR A 540 18.58 12.10 -0.90
N SER A 541 19.62 12.61 -0.24
CA SER A 541 20.57 13.51 -0.88
C SER A 541 21.33 12.83 -2.02
N ASN A 542 21.76 11.58 -1.82
CA ASN A 542 22.44 10.80 -2.86
C ASN A 542 21.55 10.58 -4.07
N THR A 543 20.30 10.21 -3.86
CA THR A 543 19.35 10.00 -4.96
C THR A 543 19.00 11.29 -5.66
N LYS A 544 18.75 12.36 -4.91
CA LYS A 544 18.49 13.66 -5.49
C LYS A 544 19.66 14.12 -6.37
N ASN A 545 20.88 13.99 -5.87
CA ASN A 545 22.07 14.33 -6.64
C ASN A 545 22.17 13.48 -7.91
N SER A 546 21.86 12.19 -7.85
CA SER A 546 21.88 11.31 -9.02
C SER A 546 20.82 11.70 -10.04
N VAL A 547 19.61 12.03 -9.61
CA VAL A 547 18.53 12.49 -10.50
C VAL A 547 18.86 13.86 -11.10
N ASP A 548 19.40 14.77 -10.30
CA ASP A 548 19.82 16.09 -10.76
C ASP A 548 20.95 15.98 -11.80
N TYR A 549 21.91 15.06 -11.58
CA TYR A 549 22.97 14.78 -12.56
C TYR A 549 22.41 14.24 -13.88
N LEU A 550 21.47 13.29 -13.85
CA LEU A 550 20.80 12.77 -15.04
C LEU A 550 20.11 13.88 -15.83
N LYS A 551 19.35 14.75 -15.16
CA LYS A 551 18.59 15.83 -15.79
C LYS A 551 19.50 16.92 -16.35
N ASN A 552 20.45 17.37 -15.57
CA ASN A 552 21.24 18.55 -15.91
C ASN A 552 22.42 18.22 -16.84
N ASN A 553 23.00 17.03 -16.74
CA ASN A 553 24.24 16.68 -17.44
C ASN A 553 24.01 15.66 -18.56
N LEU A 554 23.02 14.75 -18.42
CA LEU A 554 22.77 13.70 -19.39
C LEU A 554 21.49 13.90 -20.20
N GLY A 555 20.81 15.04 -20.03
CA GLY A 555 19.64 15.42 -20.81
C GLY A 555 18.42 14.52 -20.59
N TYR A 556 18.28 13.91 -19.42
CA TYR A 556 17.12 13.10 -19.10
C TYR A 556 15.86 13.96 -18.96
N ASP A 557 14.83 13.68 -19.76
CA ASP A 557 13.47 14.19 -19.57
C ASP A 557 12.49 13.00 -19.42
N VAL A 558 11.71 12.98 -18.37
CA VAL A 558 10.70 11.95 -18.12
C VAL A 558 9.65 11.88 -19.23
N LYS A 559 9.46 13.00 -19.96
CA LYS A 559 8.47 13.14 -21.04
C LYS A 559 8.88 12.43 -22.33
N ASP A 560 10.17 12.16 -22.51
CA ASP A 560 10.70 11.47 -23.70
C ASP A 560 10.46 9.95 -23.68
N GLY A 561 9.88 9.43 -22.61
CA GLY A 561 9.49 8.02 -22.49
C GLY A 561 10.61 7.07 -22.16
N TYR A 562 11.85 7.55 -21.98
CA TYR A 562 12.97 6.69 -21.61
C TYR A 562 13.00 6.36 -20.13
N ARG A 563 13.42 5.14 -19.81
CA ARG A 563 13.53 4.64 -18.45
C ARG A 563 14.96 4.65 -17.93
N ILE A 564 15.02 4.71 -16.60
CA ILE A 564 16.24 4.54 -15.81
C ILE A 564 16.17 3.19 -15.13
N ASN A 565 17.24 2.40 -15.26
CA ASN A 565 17.43 1.22 -14.43
C ASN A 565 18.49 1.46 -13.38
N LEU A 566 18.20 0.94 -12.19
CA LEU A 566 19.08 0.97 -11.05
C LEU A 566 19.56 -0.43 -10.74
N SER A 567 20.86 -0.59 -10.87
CA SER A 567 21.53 -1.80 -10.46
C SER A 567 22.36 -1.52 -9.21
N THR A 568 21.75 -1.74 -8.05
CA THR A 568 22.39 -1.48 -6.77
C THR A 568 22.09 -2.60 -5.78
N ASN A 569 22.99 -2.82 -4.81
CA ASN A 569 22.79 -3.82 -3.75
C ASN A 569 21.68 -3.41 -2.76
N GLN A 570 21.39 -2.11 -2.67
CA GLN A 570 20.34 -1.55 -1.82
C GLN A 570 19.07 -1.30 -2.65
N LYS A 571 18.49 -2.35 -3.16
CA LYS A 571 17.38 -2.32 -4.13
C LYS A 571 16.18 -1.50 -3.70
N ASP A 572 15.83 -1.56 -2.42
CA ASP A 572 14.58 -1.03 -1.91
C ASP A 572 14.62 0.48 -1.71
N ASP A 573 15.73 1.00 -1.22
CA ASP A 573 15.86 2.40 -0.87
C ASP A 573 15.98 3.30 -2.10
N ILE A 574 16.70 2.85 -3.11
CA ILE A 574 16.92 3.63 -4.33
C ILE A 574 15.68 3.64 -5.23
N ASN A 575 14.95 2.52 -5.30
CA ASN A 575 13.71 2.43 -6.08
C ASN A 575 12.62 3.37 -5.57
N ALA A 576 12.49 3.50 -4.27
CA ALA A 576 11.59 4.46 -3.67
C ALA A 576 12.05 5.89 -3.93
N ASN A 577 13.31 6.13 -3.81
CA ASN A 577 13.93 7.45 -3.92
C ASN A 577 13.86 8.03 -5.34
N ILE A 578 13.83 7.21 -6.39
CA ILE A 578 13.63 7.67 -7.77
C ILE A 578 12.29 8.39 -7.94
N LYS A 579 11.26 8.02 -7.19
CA LYS A 579 9.99 8.72 -7.20
C LYS A 579 10.09 10.15 -6.70
N TYR A 580 11.04 10.47 -5.83
CA TYR A 580 11.25 11.85 -5.38
C TYR A 580 11.66 12.79 -6.50
N GLY A 581 12.38 12.25 -7.49
CA GLY A 581 12.85 13.03 -8.63
C GLY A 581 11.88 13.13 -9.80
N ASN A 582 10.69 12.54 -9.73
CA ASN A 582 9.79 12.41 -10.87
C ASN A 582 10.51 11.83 -12.09
N VAL A 583 10.97 10.58 -11.97
CA VAL A 583 11.68 9.85 -13.02
C VAL A 583 10.95 8.56 -13.36
N ASN A 584 11.05 8.15 -14.62
CA ASN A 584 10.52 6.88 -15.09
C ASN A 584 11.53 5.77 -14.81
N ALA A 585 11.29 4.99 -13.75
CA ALA A 585 12.19 3.92 -13.33
C ALA A 585 11.70 2.54 -13.75
N SER A 586 12.65 1.62 -13.89
CA SER A 586 12.37 0.22 -14.21
C SER A 586 12.02 -0.63 -12.99
N SER A 587 12.21 -0.12 -11.78
CA SER A 587 11.90 -0.84 -10.55
C SER A 587 11.14 0.04 -9.56
N PHE A 588 10.27 -0.60 -8.74
CA PHE A 588 9.41 0.11 -7.81
C PHE A 588 8.87 -0.84 -6.74
N PHE A 589 8.41 -0.25 -5.65
CA PHE A 589 7.70 -0.95 -4.58
C PHE A 589 6.27 -0.41 -4.47
N GLN A 590 5.28 -1.26 -4.73
CA GLN A 590 3.87 -0.87 -4.74
C GLN A 590 2.96 -2.06 -4.45
N SER A 591 1.92 -1.85 -3.63
CA SER A 591 0.95 -2.90 -3.32
C SER A 591 -0.09 -3.14 -4.44
N PHE A 592 -0.26 -2.19 -5.33
CA PHE A 592 -1.11 -2.32 -6.52
C PHE A 592 -0.23 -2.19 -7.75
N TYR A 593 -0.16 -3.21 -8.56
CA TYR A 593 0.58 -3.19 -9.80
C TYR A 593 -0.35 -3.51 -10.98
N ASN A 594 0.05 -3.02 -12.13
CA ASN A 594 -0.72 -3.14 -13.35
C ASN A 594 -0.78 -4.59 -13.81
N THR A 595 -1.97 -5.18 -13.76
CA THR A 595 -2.21 -6.57 -14.16
C THR A 595 -1.86 -6.84 -15.63
N PRO A 596 -2.13 -5.96 -16.60
CA PRO A 596 -1.72 -6.17 -17.97
C PRO A 596 -0.23 -6.51 -18.12
N LEU A 597 0.68 -5.77 -17.51
CA LEU A 597 2.11 -6.06 -17.58
C LEU A 597 2.55 -7.35 -16.89
N ASN A 598 1.71 -7.96 -16.04
CA ASN A 598 1.98 -9.29 -15.54
C ASN A 598 2.05 -10.33 -16.64
N GLY A 599 1.29 -10.17 -17.71
CA GLY A 599 1.36 -11.05 -18.87
C GLY A 599 2.76 -11.14 -19.46
N TYR A 600 3.48 -10.01 -19.55
CA TYR A 600 4.88 -10.03 -19.98
C TYR A 600 5.74 -10.90 -19.06
N PHE A 601 5.61 -10.76 -17.76
CA PHE A 601 6.42 -11.56 -16.82
C PHE A 601 5.93 -12.99 -16.68
N ALA A 602 4.63 -13.21 -16.60
CA ALA A 602 4.07 -14.53 -16.37
C ALA A 602 4.03 -15.37 -17.65
N ASP A 603 3.62 -14.79 -18.76
CA ASP A 603 3.38 -15.53 -19.99
C ASP A 603 4.64 -15.60 -20.86
N ILE A 604 5.42 -14.52 -20.91
CA ILE A 604 6.63 -14.47 -21.73
C ILE A 604 7.83 -14.97 -20.95
N HIS A 605 8.08 -14.46 -19.75
CA HIS A 605 9.24 -14.86 -18.94
C HIS A 605 8.95 -15.94 -17.90
N LYS A 606 7.70 -16.38 -17.77
CA LYS A 606 7.25 -17.40 -16.80
C LYS A 606 7.67 -17.15 -15.36
N GLN A 607 7.78 -15.91 -15.02
CA GLN A 607 8.06 -15.49 -13.66
C GLN A 607 6.78 -15.58 -12.85
N THR A 608 6.62 -16.65 -12.09
CA THR A 608 5.58 -16.76 -11.08
C THR A 608 5.97 -15.93 -9.87
N SER A 609 6.11 -14.62 -10.05
CA SER A 609 6.39 -13.75 -8.93
C SER A 609 5.17 -13.62 -8.05
N THR A 610 5.20 -14.28 -6.91
CA THR A 610 4.29 -14.05 -5.78
C THR A 610 4.66 -12.77 -5.01
N ALA A 611 5.79 -12.16 -5.30
CA ALA A 611 6.22 -10.91 -4.70
C ALA A 611 5.42 -9.72 -5.27
N TRP A 612 4.22 -9.58 -4.77
CA TRP A 612 3.26 -8.55 -5.13
C TRP A 612 3.60 -7.15 -4.63
N THR A 613 4.72 -6.98 -3.96
CA THR A 613 5.14 -5.70 -3.38
C THR A 613 6.41 -5.11 -4.00
N ARG A 614 7.28 -5.94 -4.58
CA ARG A 614 8.58 -5.50 -5.10
C ARG A 614 8.79 -6.09 -6.47
N ARG A 615 8.89 -5.24 -7.48
CA ARG A 615 9.23 -5.67 -8.83
C ARG A 615 10.33 -4.82 -9.41
N SER A 616 11.33 -5.48 -9.94
CA SER A 616 12.26 -4.91 -10.88
C SER A 616 12.06 -5.59 -12.24
N LEU A 617 12.36 -4.90 -13.30
CA LEU A 617 12.50 -5.50 -14.61
C LEU A 617 13.69 -6.46 -14.52
N HIS A 618 13.39 -7.73 -14.27
CA HIS A 618 14.41 -8.74 -14.02
C HIS A 618 15.28 -8.98 -15.25
N GLY A 619 16.53 -9.33 -14.99
CA GLY A 619 17.46 -9.72 -16.01
C GLY A 619 17.88 -8.56 -16.89
N TYR A 620 18.88 -7.80 -16.42
CA TYR A 620 19.37 -6.68 -17.15
C TYR A 620 20.07 -7.15 -18.42
N THR A 621 19.29 -7.23 -19.46
CA THR A 621 19.84 -7.42 -20.81
C THR A 621 19.48 -6.19 -21.63
N ILE A 622 20.30 -5.90 -22.62
CA ILE A 622 19.95 -4.87 -23.60
C ILE A 622 18.65 -5.22 -24.33
N LEU A 623 18.35 -6.51 -24.48
CA LEU A 623 17.16 -7.03 -25.16
C LEU A 623 15.91 -6.68 -24.37
N SER A 624 15.86 -7.04 -23.08
CA SER A 624 14.74 -6.65 -22.20
C SER A 624 14.69 -5.15 -21.96
N GLY A 625 15.85 -4.48 -21.91
CA GLY A 625 15.95 -3.04 -21.85
C GLY A 625 15.28 -2.33 -23.02
N ALA A 626 15.42 -2.87 -24.23
CA ALA A 626 14.76 -2.36 -25.43
C ALA A 626 13.23 -2.42 -25.32
N MET A 627 12.68 -3.52 -24.76
CA MET A 627 11.23 -3.68 -24.55
C MET A 627 10.63 -2.61 -23.64
N PHE A 628 11.41 -2.08 -22.69
CA PHE A 628 11.00 -1.08 -21.72
C PHE A 628 11.55 0.32 -21.99
N ASN A 629 12.15 0.58 -23.15
CA ASN A 629 12.82 1.84 -23.49
C ASN A 629 13.86 2.30 -22.45
N THR A 630 14.64 1.36 -21.91
CA THR A 630 15.65 1.68 -20.91
C THR A 630 16.89 2.23 -21.60
N LYS A 631 17.13 3.52 -21.38
CA LYS A 631 18.28 4.23 -21.94
C LYS A 631 19.39 4.46 -20.93
N TYR A 632 19.03 4.63 -19.66
CA TYR A 632 19.94 5.00 -18.61
C TYR A 632 20.08 3.86 -17.59
N VAL A 633 21.32 3.55 -17.22
CA VAL A 633 21.63 2.56 -16.19
C VAL A 633 22.50 3.19 -15.13
N ILE A 634 22.08 3.10 -13.88
CA ILE A 634 22.84 3.58 -12.74
C ILE A 634 23.34 2.37 -11.95
N THR A 635 24.65 2.29 -11.72
CA THR A 635 25.29 1.21 -10.95
C THR A 635 26.10 1.78 -9.80
N GLN A 636 26.30 0.98 -8.75
CA GLN A 636 27.26 1.31 -7.68
C GLN A 636 28.62 0.71 -8.02
N PRO A 637 29.73 1.46 -7.85
CA PRO A 637 31.08 0.97 -8.18
C PRO A 637 31.52 -0.28 -7.40
N ASP A 638 31.00 -0.46 -6.19
CA ASP A 638 31.36 -1.56 -5.27
C ASP A 638 30.66 -2.89 -5.59
N ILE A 639 29.67 -2.87 -6.45
CA ILE A 639 29.16 -4.12 -7.03
C ILE A 639 30.23 -4.60 -7.99
N THR A 640 30.81 -5.78 -7.71
CA THR A 640 31.76 -6.47 -8.57
C THR A 640 31.38 -6.22 -10.02
N GLU A 641 32.20 -5.40 -10.66
CA GLU A 641 31.86 -4.57 -11.79
C GLU A 641 31.42 -5.41 -12.99
N LEU A 642 30.12 -5.63 -13.10
CA LEU A 642 29.52 -5.90 -14.40
C LEU A 642 29.62 -4.61 -15.21
N LYS A 643 30.76 -4.42 -15.86
CA LYS A 643 30.93 -3.32 -16.79
C LYS A 643 29.98 -3.55 -17.94
N LEU A 644 29.11 -2.58 -18.18
CA LEU A 644 28.32 -2.58 -19.40
C LEU A 644 29.23 -2.29 -20.58
N SER A 645 29.00 -2.95 -21.72
CA SER A 645 29.86 -2.84 -22.88
C SER A 645 30.07 -1.41 -23.33
N PRO A 646 31.32 -0.96 -23.49
CA PRO A 646 31.62 0.36 -24.03
C PRO A 646 31.22 0.52 -25.50
N GLU A 647 30.96 -0.55 -26.23
CA GLU A 647 30.44 -0.49 -27.59
C GLU A 647 28.99 0.00 -27.61
N LEU A 648 28.18 -0.46 -26.67
CA LEU A 648 26.76 -0.14 -26.58
C LEU A 648 26.48 1.06 -25.69
N TYR A 649 27.27 1.27 -24.63
CA TYR A 649 27.03 2.30 -23.65
C TYR A 649 28.16 3.30 -23.54
N THR A 650 27.82 4.53 -23.22
CA THR A 650 28.78 5.55 -22.78
C THR A 650 28.74 5.66 -21.27
N LEU A 651 29.92 5.51 -20.62
CA LEU A 651 30.05 5.65 -19.17
C LEU A 651 30.27 7.14 -18.82
N TYR A 652 29.47 7.65 -17.91
CA TYR A 652 29.62 8.95 -17.28
C TYR A 652 29.85 8.79 -15.78
N LYS A 653 30.67 9.65 -15.21
CA LYS A 653 30.95 9.71 -13.77
C LYS A 653 30.64 11.10 -13.24
N ASP A 654 29.91 11.16 -12.15
CA ASP A 654 29.69 12.42 -11.44
C ASP A 654 30.91 12.69 -10.53
N PRO A 655 31.65 13.76 -10.77
CA PRO A 655 32.82 14.10 -9.94
C PRO A 655 32.41 14.47 -8.50
N THR A 656 31.17 14.84 -8.28
CA THR A 656 30.65 15.23 -6.97
C THR A 656 30.03 14.07 -6.20
N ASN A 657 29.66 12.99 -6.90
CA ASN A 657 29.05 11.79 -6.30
C ASN A 657 29.67 10.54 -6.90
N THR A 658 30.75 10.08 -6.33
CA THR A 658 31.50 8.89 -6.78
C THR A 658 30.83 7.57 -6.42
N GLN A 659 29.69 7.60 -5.73
CA GLN A 659 28.95 6.39 -5.35
C GLN A 659 28.23 5.71 -6.52
N TYR A 660 28.10 6.40 -7.67
CA TYR A 660 27.34 5.88 -8.81
C TYR A 660 28.12 6.06 -10.13
N ASN A 661 27.97 5.06 -10.98
CA ASN A 661 28.35 5.10 -12.39
C ASN A 661 27.05 5.24 -13.22
N TYR A 662 27.09 6.06 -14.27
CA TYR A 662 25.97 6.32 -15.15
C TYR A 662 26.32 5.83 -16.55
N TYR A 663 25.60 4.83 -17.00
CA TYR A 663 25.72 4.32 -18.36
C TYR A 663 24.56 4.82 -19.21
N VAL A 664 24.85 5.35 -20.37
CA VAL A 664 23.84 5.82 -21.32
C VAL A 664 23.96 4.99 -22.60
N LEU A 665 22.87 4.33 -22.99
CA LEU A 665 22.80 3.56 -24.22
C LEU A 665 22.96 4.50 -25.43
N LYS A 666 23.89 4.21 -26.33
CA LYS A 666 24.26 5.07 -27.46
C LYS A 666 23.13 5.22 -28.46
N GLU A 667 22.50 4.11 -28.81
CA GLU A 667 21.39 4.07 -29.75
C GLU A 667 20.18 3.39 -29.12
N THR A 668 19.01 3.98 -29.29
CA THR A 668 17.74 3.46 -28.75
C THR A 668 16.57 4.05 -29.53
N THR A 669 15.40 3.46 -29.39
CA THR A 669 14.15 3.96 -29.97
C THR A 669 13.13 4.27 -28.88
N PRO A 670 12.36 5.38 -28.97
CA PRO A 670 11.36 5.72 -27.96
C PRO A 670 10.11 4.83 -28.00
N PHE A 671 9.89 4.11 -29.08
CA PHE A 671 8.84 3.10 -29.27
C PHE A 671 9.28 2.12 -30.36
N ILE A 672 8.68 0.93 -30.38
CA ILE A 672 8.97 -0.08 -31.38
C ILE A 672 7.85 -0.12 -32.42
N VAL A 673 8.18 -0.27 -33.67
CA VAL A 673 7.22 -0.49 -34.78
C VAL A 673 7.42 -1.91 -35.28
N TYR A 674 6.34 -2.70 -35.28
CA TYR A 674 6.28 -4.04 -35.81
C TYR A 674 5.54 -4.09 -37.15
N ASP A 675 6.13 -4.69 -38.14
CA ASP A 675 5.50 -5.01 -39.42
C ASP A 675 4.74 -6.35 -39.35
N ASP A 676 5.25 -7.27 -38.55
CA ASP A 676 4.71 -8.62 -38.34
C ASP A 676 4.49 -8.92 -36.87
N LEU A 677 3.48 -9.75 -36.58
CA LEU A 677 3.17 -10.22 -35.23
C LEU A 677 3.35 -11.72 -35.11
N MET A 678 3.57 -12.20 -33.88
CA MET A 678 3.46 -13.60 -33.53
C MET A 678 2.36 -13.81 -32.51
N PHE A 679 1.68 -14.92 -32.56
CA PHE A 679 0.62 -15.25 -31.61
C PHE A 679 0.91 -16.57 -30.87
N GLN A 680 0.49 -16.62 -29.63
CA GLN A 680 0.78 -17.73 -28.72
C GLN A 680 -0.33 -17.88 -27.70
N SER A 681 -0.58 -19.12 -27.27
CA SER A 681 -1.36 -19.43 -26.06
C SER A 681 -0.49 -19.26 -24.80
N SER A 682 -1.11 -18.96 -23.66
CA SER A 682 -0.46 -18.92 -22.34
C SER A 682 0.08 -20.29 -21.92
N SER A 683 -0.51 -21.39 -22.42
CA SER A 683 -0.10 -22.76 -22.15
C SER A 683 1.09 -23.23 -22.99
N VAL A 684 1.41 -22.54 -24.06
CA VAL A 684 2.57 -22.88 -24.90
C VAL A 684 3.85 -22.55 -24.16
N ILE A 685 4.27 -23.50 -23.35
CA ILE A 685 5.47 -23.48 -22.55
C ILE A 685 6.57 -24.13 -23.34
N GLY A 686 7.19 -23.44 -24.16
CA GLY A 686 8.42 -23.89 -24.79
C GLY A 686 9.30 -22.69 -24.93
N GLY A 687 10.49 -22.78 -24.55
CA GLY A 687 11.38 -21.81 -25.02
C GLY A 687 12.21 -21.16 -23.94
N ASP A 688 13.29 -20.85 -24.37
CA ASP A 688 14.42 -20.25 -23.77
C ASP A 688 14.20 -18.73 -23.67
N ASP A 689 14.54 -18.11 -22.57
CA ASP A 689 14.38 -16.67 -22.34
C ASP A 689 15.14 -15.84 -23.38
N PHE A 690 16.32 -16.32 -23.80
CA PHE A 690 17.10 -15.67 -24.86
C PHE A 690 16.33 -15.63 -26.18
N LEU A 691 15.81 -16.77 -26.64
CA LEU A 691 15.07 -16.81 -27.90
C LEU A 691 13.78 -16.02 -27.86
N ARG A 692 13.14 -15.95 -26.70
CA ARG A 692 11.96 -15.09 -26.51
C ARG A 692 12.30 -13.61 -26.59
N ASP A 693 13.35 -13.16 -25.89
CA ASP A 693 13.79 -11.77 -25.95
C ASP A 693 14.18 -11.37 -27.39
N VAL A 694 14.90 -12.24 -28.10
CA VAL A 694 15.24 -12.01 -29.52
C VAL A 694 14.00 -11.97 -30.41
N SER A 695 13.02 -12.86 -30.17
CA SER A 695 11.78 -12.88 -30.95
C SER A 695 10.98 -11.58 -30.80
N LEU A 696 10.95 -11.02 -29.61
CA LEU A 696 10.24 -9.75 -29.30
C LEU A 696 10.91 -8.52 -29.94
N LEU A 697 12.17 -8.59 -30.29
CA LEU A 697 12.81 -7.53 -31.07
C LEU A 697 12.33 -7.51 -32.52
N GLU A 698 11.92 -8.66 -33.05
CA GLU A 698 11.53 -8.81 -34.47
C GLU A 698 10.00 -8.81 -34.64
N TYR A 699 9.26 -9.40 -33.72
CA TYR A 699 7.82 -9.62 -33.80
C TYR A 699 7.11 -9.14 -32.53
N GLY A 700 6.01 -8.42 -32.69
CA GLY A 700 5.10 -8.16 -31.58
C GLY A 700 4.34 -9.43 -31.18
N TYR A 701 4.18 -9.65 -29.89
CA TYR A 701 3.51 -10.83 -29.35
C TYR A 701 2.02 -10.54 -29.05
N VAL A 702 1.17 -11.45 -29.49
CA VAL A 702 -0.28 -11.38 -29.21
C VAL A 702 -0.75 -12.67 -28.55
N LYS A 703 -1.40 -12.54 -27.42
CA LYS A 703 -1.95 -13.67 -26.67
C LYS A 703 -3.23 -14.16 -27.31
N VAL A 704 -3.31 -15.47 -27.52
CA VAL A 704 -4.49 -16.18 -28.02
C VAL A 704 -5.06 -17.02 -26.87
N PRO A 705 -6.39 -17.12 -26.72
CA PRO A 705 -6.99 -17.98 -25.69
C PRO A 705 -6.48 -19.42 -25.78
N ASP A 706 -6.17 -20.03 -24.65
CA ASP A 706 -5.71 -21.42 -24.58
C ASP A 706 -6.71 -22.38 -25.21
N GLU A 707 -7.98 -22.07 -25.01
CA GLU A 707 -9.10 -22.86 -25.56
C GLU A 707 -9.07 -22.93 -27.09
N ALA A 708 -8.51 -21.92 -27.78
CA ALA A 708 -8.36 -21.96 -29.25
C ALA A 708 -7.30 -22.96 -29.69
N PHE A 709 -6.26 -23.18 -28.88
CA PHE A 709 -5.23 -24.18 -29.15
C PHE A 709 -5.73 -25.59 -28.80
N ASP A 710 -6.47 -25.76 -27.71
CA ASP A 710 -7.06 -27.03 -27.30
C ASP A 710 -8.06 -27.58 -28.31
N LEU A 711 -8.69 -26.70 -29.08
CA LEU A 711 -9.58 -27.06 -30.19
C LEU A 711 -8.84 -27.35 -31.51
N GLU A 712 -7.52 -27.25 -31.52
CA GLU A 712 -6.70 -27.39 -32.73
C GLU A 712 -7.12 -26.42 -33.85
N LEU A 713 -7.61 -25.24 -33.46
CA LEU A 713 -7.99 -24.22 -34.45
C LEU A 713 -6.82 -23.88 -35.36
N PRO A 714 -7.06 -23.54 -36.62
CA PRO A 714 -6.02 -23.19 -37.53
C PRO A 714 -5.14 -22.06 -36.98
N LYS A 715 -3.84 -22.20 -37.17
CA LYS A 715 -2.82 -21.32 -36.61
C LYS A 715 -2.76 -19.98 -37.35
N ASN A 716 -3.90 -19.34 -37.51
CA ASN A 716 -4.00 -17.95 -37.92
C ASN A 716 -5.16 -17.23 -37.18
N LEU A 717 -5.02 -15.94 -36.99
CA LEU A 717 -5.97 -15.14 -36.22
C LEU A 717 -7.37 -15.08 -36.86
N ASN A 718 -7.44 -15.06 -38.21
CA ASN A 718 -8.73 -15.03 -38.93
C ASN A 718 -9.57 -16.26 -38.65
N LYS A 719 -8.98 -17.44 -38.64
CA LYS A 719 -9.72 -18.68 -38.36
C LYS A 719 -10.16 -18.81 -36.90
N ILE A 720 -9.39 -18.23 -35.97
CA ILE A 720 -9.83 -18.12 -34.57
C ILE A 720 -11.06 -17.22 -34.50
N LEU A 721 -11.02 -16.07 -35.20
CA LEU A 721 -12.15 -15.15 -35.25
C LEU A 721 -13.39 -15.75 -35.91
N GLU A 722 -13.26 -16.49 -36.99
CA GLU A 722 -14.35 -17.21 -37.67
C GLU A 722 -15.01 -18.23 -36.74
N ALA A 723 -14.24 -18.87 -35.86
CA ALA A 723 -14.77 -19.83 -34.89
C ALA A 723 -15.43 -19.18 -33.67
N TYR A 724 -15.28 -17.87 -33.45
CA TYR A 724 -15.76 -17.15 -32.28
C TYR A 724 -17.23 -16.71 -32.42
N ASP A 725 -18.03 -17.07 -31.45
CA ASP A 725 -19.41 -16.62 -31.28
C ASP A 725 -19.45 -15.50 -30.19
N GLU A 726 -19.61 -14.27 -30.64
CA GLU A 726 -19.64 -13.09 -29.75
C GLU A 726 -20.85 -13.08 -28.78
N THR A 727 -21.97 -13.69 -29.18
CA THR A 727 -23.20 -13.69 -28.38
C THR A 727 -23.05 -14.58 -27.14
N ASN A 728 -22.43 -15.73 -27.34
CA ASN A 728 -22.31 -16.76 -26.32
C ASN A 728 -20.89 -16.80 -25.67
N HIS A 729 -19.98 -15.99 -26.15
CA HIS A 729 -18.57 -16.04 -25.75
C HIS A 729 -17.95 -17.44 -25.84
N THR A 730 -18.18 -18.11 -26.93
CA THR A 730 -17.73 -19.48 -27.17
C THR A 730 -16.90 -19.59 -28.43
N LEU A 731 -15.94 -20.55 -28.41
CA LEU A 731 -15.23 -21.00 -29.62
C LEU A 731 -15.85 -22.29 -30.14
N LYS A 732 -16.08 -22.34 -31.44
CA LYS A 732 -16.66 -23.49 -32.15
C LYS A 732 -15.69 -24.06 -33.16
N ASN A 733 -15.67 -25.39 -33.23
CA ASN A 733 -15.11 -26.08 -34.36
C ASN A 733 -16.11 -27.16 -34.82
N ASP A 734 -15.80 -27.93 -35.86
CA ASP A 734 -16.70 -28.92 -36.44
C ASP A 734 -17.24 -29.98 -35.46
N THR A 735 -16.59 -30.15 -34.32
CA THR A 735 -16.89 -31.21 -33.36
C THR A 735 -17.12 -30.73 -31.92
N LYS A 736 -16.66 -29.51 -31.55
CA LYS A 736 -16.66 -29.01 -30.18
C LYS A 736 -17.11 -27.55 -30.07
N VAL A 737 -17.78 -27.23 -28.97
CA VAL A 737 -18.06 -25.88 -28.52
C VAL A 737 -17.42 -25.73 -27.13
N VAL A 738 -16.61 -24.70 -26.93
CA VAL A 738 -15.95 -24.41 -25.65
C VAL A 738 -16.28 -23.00 -25.23
N GLU A 739 -16.76 -22.86 -24.00
CA GLU A 739 -16.99 -21.58 -23.36
C GLU A 739 -15.64 -20.93 -22.97
N LEU A 740 -15.47 -19.66 -23.33
CA LEU A 740 -14.27 -18.92 -23.02
C LEU A 740 -14.24 -18.49 -21.55
N LYS A 741 -13.09 -18.61 -20.92
CA LYS A 741 -12.86 -18.01 -19.60
C LYS A 741 -12.98 -16.48 -19.70
N LYS A 742 -13.41 -15.86 -18.64
CA LYS A 742 -13.57 -14.40 -18.56
C LYS A 742 -12.33 -13.62 -19.03
N ASP A 743 -11.15 -14.10 -18.67
CA ASP A 743 -9.87 -13.46 -19.07
C ASP A 743 -9.55 -13.67 -20.55
N SER A 744 -10.02 -14.76 -21.16
CA SER A 744 -9.82 -15.06 -22.57
C SER A 744 -10.67 -14.20 -23.50
N ILE A 745 -11.81 -13.72 -23.05
CA ILE A 745 -12.71 -12.85 -23.83
C ILE A 745 -11.99 -11.54 -24.23
N ARG A 746 -11.16 -10.99 -23.35
CA ARG A 746 -10.37 -9.79 -23.61
C ARG A 746 -9.44 -9.93 -24.82
N TYR A 747 -8.85 -11.10 -25.03
CA TYR A 747 -7.94 -11.33 -26.15
C TYR A 747 -8.67 -11.41 -27.48
N MET A 748 -9.95 -11.79 -27.49
CA MET A 748 -10.75 -11.86 -28.72
C MET A 748 -10.98 -10.48 -29.34
N ASP A 749 -11.10 -9.41 -28.54
CA ASP A 749 -11.18 -8.05 -29.05
C ASP A 749 -9.89 -7.63 -29.77
N THR A 750 -8.74 -7.95 -29.19
CA THR A 750 -7.44 -7.71 -29.84
C THR A 750 -7.31 -8.48 -31.15
N ILE A 751 -7.66 -9.78 -31.18
CA ILE A 751 -7.61 -10.61 -32.38
C ILE A 751 -8.52 -10.03 -33.48
N LYS A 752 -9.73 -9.58 -33.12
CA LYS A 752 -10.68 -8.97 -34.05
C LYS A 752 -10.11 -7.70 -34.70
N LYS A 753 -9.53 -6.82 -33.90
CA LYS A 753 -8.91 -5.59 -34.39
C LYS A 753 -7.76 -5.88 -35.37
N LEU A 754 -6.89 -6.83 -35.03
CA LEU A 754 -5.77 -7.23 -35.85
C LEU A 754 -6.20 -7.91 -37.17
N CYS A 755 -7.22 -8.77 -37.12
CA CYS A 755 -7.78 -9.39 -38.31
C CYS A 755 -8.39 -8.35 -39.28
N ASN A 756 -9.14 -7.39 -38.70
CA ASN A 756 -9.73 -6.29 -39.48
C ASN A 756 -8.67 -5.39 -40.12
N ALA A 757 -7.57 -5.17 -39.42
CA ALA A 757 -6.46 -4.40 -39.93
C ALA A 757 -5.62 -5.14 -40.99
N GLY A 758 -5.76 -6.46 -41.13
CA GLY A 758 -5.02 -7.27 -42.11
C GLY A 758 -3.53 -7.36 -41.82
N ILE A 759 -3.15 -7.39 -40.54
CA ILE A 759 -1.74 -7.50 -40.12
C ILE A 759 -1.24 -8.93 -40.33
N ASN A 760 -0.03 -9.07 -40.81
CA ASN A 760 0.63 -10.34 -40.97
C ASN A 760 0.91 -10.97 -39.61
N ASN A 761 0.72 -12.27 -39.51
CA ASN A 761 0.97 -12.98 -38.26
C ASN A 761 1.60 -14.36 -38.48
N ARG A 762 2.40 -14.79 -37.52
CA ARG A 762 3.02 -16.11 -37.44
C ARG A 762 2.69 -16.76 -36.11
N THR A 763 2.83 -18.07 -35.99
CA THR A 763 2.78 -18.72 -34.68
C THR A 763 4.11 -18.51 -33.95
N TYR A 764 4.05 -18.33 -32.62
CA TYR A 764 5.25 -18.29 -31.81
C TYR A 764 6.14 -19.51 -32.06
N TYR A 765 5.55 -20.69 -32.15
CA TYR A 765 6.28 -21.92 -32.40
C TYR A 765 7.09 -21.90 -33.72
N SER A 766 6.54 -21.32 -34.78
CA SER A 766 7.29 -21.21 -36.05
C SER A 766 8.44 -20.19 -35.92
N VAL A 767 8.22 -19.06 -35.28
CA VAL A 767 9.26 -18.06 -35.00
C VAL A 767 10.37 -18.67 -34.13
N TYR A 768 9.98 -19.33 -33.04
CA TYR A 768 10.89 -19.97 -32.12
C TYR A 768 11.76 -21.04 -32.81
N SER A 769 11.13 -21.89 -33.64
CA SER A 769 11.82 -22.94 -34.37
C SER A 769 12.89 -22.41 -35.36
N ASP A 770 12.57 -21.29 -36.02
CA ASP A 770 13.51 -20.64 -36.94
C ASP A 770 14.69 -20.04 -36.15
N LEU A 771 14.41 -19.39 -34.99
CA LEU A 771 15.44 -18.81 -34.11
C LEU A 771 16.31 -19.89 -33.45
N ASP A 772 15.70 -20.96 -32.93
CA ASP A 772 16.45 -22.08 -32.34
C ASP A 772 17.40 -22.73 -33.38
N ALA A 773 16.94 -22.93 -34.60
CA ALA A 773 17.79 -23.40 -35.69
C ALA A 773 18.93 -22.41 -36.00
N LYS A 774 18.65 -21.11 -36.02
CA LYS A 774 19.63 -20.06 -36.24
C LYS A 774 20.74 -20.02 -35.17
N TYR A 775 20.35 -20.20 -33.88
CA TYR A 775 21.26 -20.08 -32.77
C TYR A 775 21.74 -21.41 -32.19
N THR A 776 21.44 -22.55 -32.82
CA THR A 776 21.83 -23.89 -32.35
C THR A 776 23.34 -24.02 -32.18
N ASN A 777 24.13 -23.43 -33.07
CA ASN A 777 25.58 -23.48 -33.02
C ASN A 777 26.19 -22.54 -31.95
N ASN A 778 25.40 -21.58 -31.47
CA ASN A 778 25.80 -20.59 -30.48
C ASN A 778 25.25 -20.92 -29.08
N LYS A 779 24.84 -22.17 -28.87
CA LYS A 779 24.18 -22.60 -27.63
C LYS A 779 24.90 -23.79 -27.00
N PHE A 780 24.99 -23.78 -25.68
CA PHE A 780 25.35 -24.95 -24.91
C PHE A 780 24.59 -25.05 -23.59
N VAL A 781 24.65 -26.22 -22.96
CA VAL A 781 23.90 -26.53 -21.76
C VAL A 781 24.85 -26.81 -20.60
N ILE A 782 24.67 -26.14 -19.48
CA ILE A 782 25.38 -26.43 -18.24
C ILE A 782 24.41 -27.17 -17.31
N SER A 783 24.85 -28.29 -16.73
CA SER A 783 24.11 -29.03 -15.73
C SER A 783 24.62 -28.67 -14.33
N SER A 784 23.74 -28.74 -13.33
CA SER A 784 24.15 -28.52 -11.94
C SER A 784 25.14 -29.62 -11.53
N THR A 785 26.20 -29.23 -10.80
CA THR A 785 27.20 -30.13 -10.27
C THR A 785 26.83 -30.71 -8.91
N GLU A 786 26.06 -29.96 -8.13
CA GLU A 786 25.63 -30.32 -6.78
C GLU A 786 24.27 -29.67 -6.43
N TYR A 787 23.47 -30.41 -5.63
CA TYR A 787 22.30 -29.84 -4.95
C TYR A 787 22.44 -29.97 -3.44
N LYS A 788 22.48 -28.87 -2.71
CA LYS A 788 22.71 -28.87 -1.27
C LYS A 788 21.99 -27.71 -0.58
N ASN A 789 21.33 -27.98 0.53
CA ASN A 789 20.64 -26.98 1.36
C ASN A 789 19.61 -26.13 0.58
N GLY A 790 18.94 -26.69 -0.42
CA GLY A 790 17.98 -25.96 -1.23
C GLY A 790 18.58 -25.14 -2.37
N TYR A 791 19.86 -25.38 -2.69
CA TYR A 791 20.54 -24.65 -3.76
C TYR A 791 21.15 -25.60 -4.79
N PHE A 792 21.08 -25.23 -6.08
CA PHE A 792 21.78 -25.85 -7.17
C PHE A 792 23.09 -25.10 -7.47
N TYR A 793 24.17 -25.81 -7.66
CA TYR A 793 25.49 -25.27 -7.91
C TYR A 793 25.91 -25.60 -9.35
N TYR A 794 26.43 -24.64 -10.09
CA TYR A 794 26.87 -24.77 -11.48
C TYR A 794 28.29 -24.27 -11.59
N ASP A 795 29.22 -25.13 -12.03
CA ASP A 795 30.60 -24.74 -12.29
C ASP A 795 30.69 -23.92 -13.59
N LEU A 796 30.93 -22.63 -13.46
CA LEU A 796 31.11 -21.75 -14.61
C LEU A 796 32.53 -21.76 -15.13
N THR A 797 33.55 -22.11 -14.31
CA THR A 797 34.96 -22.01 -14.65
C THR A 797 35.33 -22.91 -15.84
N ASN A 798 34.94 -24.17 -15.77
CA ASN A 798 35.26 -25.15 -16.82
C ASN A 798 34.35 -24.97 -18.05
N SER A 799 33.14 -24.52 -17.83
CA SER A 799 32.17 -24.36 -18.91
C SER A 799 32.50 -23.17 -19.78
N ILE A 800 32.86 -22.03 -19.20
CA ILE A 800 33.11 -20.79 -19.92
C ILE A 800 34.48 -20.74 -20.56
N SER A 801 35.52 -21.33 -19.91
CA SER A 801 36.85 -21.45 -20.55
C SER A 801 36.83 -22.29 -21.79
N LYS A 802 35.99 -23.31 -21.87
CA LYS A 802 35.72 -24.10 -23.08
C LYS A 802 35.08 -23.24 -24.18
N TYR A 803 34.39 -22.19 -23.82
CA TYR A 803 33.60 -21.36 -24.71
C TYR A 803 34.36 -20.19 -25.29
N ASN A 804 35.25 -19.55 -24.52
CA ASN A 804 36.13 -18.51 -25.05
C ASN A 804 36.99 -19.02 -26.25
N THR A 805 37.06 -20.34 -26.39
CA THR A 805 37.70 -20.97 -27.59
C THR A 805 36.73 -21.29 -28.72
N VAL A 806 35.42 -21.29 -28.47
CA VAL A 806 34.41 -21.73 -29.46
C VAL A 806 33.52 -20.54 -29.90
N PHE A 807 33.21 -19.58 -28.99
CA PHE A 807 32.44 -18.41 -29.34
C PHE A 807 33.33 -17.18 -29.41
N ASN A 808 33.36 -16.60 -30.57
CA ASN A 808 33.88 -15.25 -30.78
C ASN A 808 32.73 -14.23 -30.59
N SER A 809 31.99 -14.39 -29.51
CA SER A 809 30.81 -13.58 -29.25
C SER A 809 31.14 -12.37 -28.37
N ASP A 810 30.35 -11.29 -28.50
CA ASP A 810 30.53 -10.04 -27.78
C ASP A 810 30.06 -10.14 -26.31
N ALA A 811 29.12 -11.07 -26.05
CA ALA A 811 28.56 -11.29 -24.72
C ALA A 811 28.08 -12.75 -24.56
N ILE A 812 27.85 -13.16 -23.31
CA ILE A 812 27.21 -14.40 -22.94
C ILE A 812 25.87 -14.13 -22.28
N TYR A 813 24.84 -14.83 -22.76
CA TYR A 813 23.51 -14.79 -22.17
C TYR A 813 23.22 -16.12 -21.47
N LEU A 814 22.91 -16.07 -20.16
CA LEU A 814 22.48 -17.20 -19.36
C LEU A 814 20.96 -17.30 -19.38
N SER A 815 20.43 -18.33 -19.98
CA SER A 815 19.00 -18.58 -20.03
C SER A 815 18.65 -19.74 -19.10
N PHE A 816 17.79 -19.46 -18.16
CA PHE A 816 17.41 -20.40 -17.12
C PHE A 816 16.11 -21.08 -17.50
N TYR A 817 16.12 -22.39 -17.59
CA TYR A 817 14.94 -23.18 -17.85
C TYR A 817 14.76 -24.24 -16.78
N ASN A 818 13.60 -24.25 -16.14
CA ASN A 818 13.22 -25.31 -15.23
C ASN A 818 12.09 -26.15 -15.84
N SER A 819 12.44 -27.37 -16.29
CA SER A 819 11.49 -28.26 -16.94
C SER A 819 10.42 -28.84 -16.00
N ALA A 820 10.65 -28.80 -14.67
CA ALA A 820 9.77 -29.45 -13.71
C ALA A 820 8.60 -28.55 -13.24
N THR A 821 8.80 -27.23 -13.21
CA THR A 821 7.78 -26.28 -12.74
C THR A 821 7.07 -25.55 -13.86
N ASN A 822 7.53 -25.73 -15.11
CA ASN A 822 7.06 -24.91 -16.24
C ASN A 822 7.12 -23.39 -15.98
N GLY A 823 7.94 -22.94 -15.06
CA GLY A 823 8.07 -21.56 -14.68
C GLY A 823 9.40 -21.30 -13.98
N MET A 824 9.83 -20.03 -13.96
CA MET A 824 10.95 -19.62 -13.14
C MET A 824 10.50 -19.57 -11.69
N VAL A 825 11.17 -20.32 -10.84
CA VAL A 825 11.10 -20.18 -9.39
C VAL A 825 11.68 -18.80 -9.01
N ASP A 826 11.15 -18.22 -7.94
CA ASP A 826 11.64 -16.96 -7.37
C ASP A 826 13.17 -16.94 -7.33
N PHE A 827 13.78 -16.10 -8.21
CA PHE A 827 15.22 -16.14 -8.45
C PHE A 827 15.99 -15.52 -7.30
N HIS A 828 16.50 -16.33 -6.44
CA HIS A 828 17.69 -15.98 -5.68
C HIS A 828 18.90 -16.69 -6.32
N ALA A 829 19.42 -16.10 -7.39
CA ALA A 829 20.68 -16.55 -7.97
C ALA A 829 21.83 -15.76 -7.31
N TYR A 830 22.90 -16.47 -7.05
CA TYR A 830 24.12 -15.91 -6.49
C TYR A 830 25.28 -16.31 -7.39
N LEU A 831 26.23 -15.40 -7.56
CA LEU A 831 27.49 -15.69 -8.18
C LEU A 831 28.59 -15.72 -7.13
N ARG A 832 29.47 -16.70 -7.23
CA ARG A 832 30.64 -16.74 -6.38
C ARG A 832 31.72 -15.85 -6.94
N ASP A 833 32.10 -14.84 -6.18
CA ASP A 833 33.19 -13.93 -6.54
C ASP A 833 34.49 -14.72 -6.73
N PRO A 834 35.22 -14.52 -7.83
CA PRO A 834 36.44 -15.25 -8.09
C PRO A 834 37.59 -14.91 -7.14
N TYR A 835 37.59 -13.74 -6.55
CA TYR A 835 38.65 -13.21 -5.68
C TYR A 835 38.45 -13.56 -4.21
N ASP A 836 37.31 -13.09 -3.64
CA ASP A 836 37.05 -13.24 -2.19
C ASP A 836 36.20 -14.49 -1.87
N LYS A 837 35.74 -15.22 -2.89
CA LYS A 837 34.89 -16.41 -2.75
C LYS A 837 33.54 -16.19 -2.09
N SER A 838 33.13 -14.94 -1.86
CA SER A 838 31.81 -14.62 -1.34
C SER A 838 30.70 -14.94 -2.37
N LEU A 839 29.50 -15.25 -1.88
CA LEU A 839 28.31 -15.36 -2.72
C LEU A 839 27.65 -13.98 -2.82
N ARG A 840 27.55 -13.47 -4.04
CA ARG A 840 26.91 -12.18 -4.30
C ARG A 840 25.61 -12.37 -5.06
N PRO A 841 24.56 -11.63 -4.71
CA PRO A 841 23.28 -11.71 -5.43
C PRO A 841 23.49 -11.43 -6.93
N PHE A 842 22.93 -12.29 -7.76
CA PHE A 842 22.99 -12.18 -9.19
C PHE A 842 21.67 -11.68 -9.77
N HIS A 843 21.74 -10.66 -10.58
CA HIS A 843 20.56 -9.97 -11.12
C HIS A 843 20.55 -9.85 -12.64
N TYR A 844 21.57 -10.38 -13.30
CA TYR A 844 21.77 -10.23 -14.73
C TYR A 844 21.91 -11.57 -15.44
N ASN A 845 21.21 -11.70 -16.56
CA ASN A 845 21.34 -12.88 -17.41
C ASN A 845 22.44 -12.71 -18.46
N MET A 846 23.05 -11.54 -18.61
CA MET A 846 24.01 -11.25 -19.67
C MET A 846 25.33 -10.73 -19.12
N PHE A 847 26.45 -11.27 -19.65
CA PHE A 847 27.80 -10.85 -19.34
C PHE A 847 28.48 -10.39 -20.63
N TYR A 848 29.08 -9.22 -20.61
CA TYR A 848 29.81 -8.67 -21.76
C TYR A 848 31.26 -9.12 -21.78
N ASN A 849 31.89 -9.05 -22.95
CA ASN A 849 33.23 -9.59 -23.18
C ASN A 849 34.30 -9.04 -22.22
N ASP A 850 34.24 -7.75 -21.88
CA ASP A 850 35.16 -7.14 -20.92
C ASP A 850 35.03 -7.69 -19.49
N ALA A 851 33.88 -8.31 -19.18
CA ALA A 851 33.62 -8.92 -17.89
C ALA A 851 34.11 -10.38 -17.82
N TYR A 852 34.49 -11.01 -18.94
CA TYR A 852 34.94 -12.42 -18.98
C TYR A 852 36.18 -12.68 -18.13
N ASN A 853 37.09 -11.73 -18.02
CA ASN A 853 38.26 -11.83 -17.17
C ASN A 853 37.96 -11.81 -15.66
N MET A 854 36.74 -11.38 -15.29
CA MET A 854 36.26 -11.32 -13.91
C MET A 854 35.03 -12.21 -13.67
N MET A 855 34.82 -13.22 -14.53
CA MET A 855 33.64 -14.06 -14.41
C MET A 855 33.63 -14.85 -13.10
N PRO A 856 32.50 -14.96 -12.49
CA PRO A 856 32.30 -15.74 -11.28
C PRO A 856 32.60 -17.23 -11.58
N THR A 857 33.17 -17.90 -10.59
CA THR A 857 33.57 -19.31 -10.73
C THR A 857 32.37 -20.25 -10.59
N GLU A 858 31.33 -19.81 -9.97
CA GLU A 858 30.16 -20.64 -9.65
C GLU A 858 28.88 -19.83 -9.68
N LEU A 859 27.84 -20.41 -10.27
CA LEU A 859 26.46 -19.92 -10.18
C LEU A 859 25.70 -20.77 -9.18
N VAL A 860 25.00 -20.15 -8.24
CA VAL A 860 24.21 -20.81 -7.21
C VAL A 860 22.76 -20.35 -7.33
N ILE A 861 21.85 -21.27 -7.54
CA ILE A 861 20.42 -20.97 -7.71
C ILE A 861 19.62 -21.63 -6.60
N ARG A 862 18.81 -20.87 -5.87
CA ARG A 862 17.87 -21.43 -4.90
C ARG A 862 16.74 -22.16 -5.62
N GLY A 863 16.49 -23.42 -5.24
CA GLY A 863 15.37 -24.21 -5.75
C GLY A 863 14.66 -24.97 -4.65
N GLU A 864 13.35 -25.04 -4.68
CA GLU A 864 12.56 -25.87 -3.79
C GLU A 864 12.53 -27.30 -4.31
N THR A 865 12.92 -28.25 -3.47
CA THR A 865 12.76 -29.71 -3.51
C THR A 865 12.82 -30.46 -4.85
N ALA A 866 13.71 -31.47 -4.84
CA ALA A 866 13.67 -32.70 -5.67
C ALA A 866 13.58 -32.53 -7.20
N PHE A 867 14.41 -31.67 -7.79
CA PHE A 867 14.59 -31.66 -9.25
C PHE A 867 15.76 -32.56 -9.65
N SER A 868 15.48 -33.56 -10.45
CA SER A 868 16.49 -34.53 -10.89
C SER A 868 17.51 -33.97 -11.89
N SER A 869 17.25 -32.81 -12.50
CA SER A 869 18.22 -32.12 -13.35
C SER A 869 17.74 -30.68 -13.64
N SER A 870 18.42 -29.68 -13.11
CA SER A 870 18.29 -28.33 -13.62
C SER A 870 19.42 -28.04 -14.60
N THR A 871 19.07 -27.41 -15.72
CA THR A 871 20.03 -27.03 -16.75
C THR A 871 19.94 -25.54 -17.01
N VAL A 872 21.08 -24.93 -17.32
CA VAL A 872 21.19 -23.55 -17.77
C VAL A 872 21.66 -23.57 -19.21
N ASN A 873 20.89 -22.93 -20.08
CA ASN A 873 21.30 -22.72 -21.44
C ASN A 873 22.19 -21.47 -21.52
N VAL A 874 23.29 -21.57 -22.21
CA VAL A 874 24.24 -20.49 -22.40
C VAL A 874 24.30 -20.17 -23.88
N TYR A 875 24.05 -18.93 -24.24
CA TYR A 875 24.11 -18.42 -25.59
C TYR A 875 25.26 -17.45 -25.78
N GLY A 876 25.96 -17.53 -26.89
CA GLY A 876 26.77 -16.42 -27.39
C GLY A 876 25.84 -15.33 -27.95
N PHE A 877 26.06 -14.12 -27.57
CA PHE A 877 25.31 -12.95 -28.02
C PHE A 877 26.24 -11.99 -28.77
N ASP A 878 25.94 -11.75 -30.02
CA ASP A 878 26.62 -10.76 -30.85
C ASP A 878 25.82 -9.45 -30.87
N TYR A 879 26.48 -8.31 -30.77
CA TYR A 879 25.83 -7.01 -30.77
C TYR A 879 25.04 -6.74 -32.04
N ASP A 880 25.36 -7.45 -33.14
CA ASP A 880 24.61 -7.39 -34.40
C ASP A 880 23.12 -7.71 -34.24
N ILE A 881 22.73 -8.48 -33.22
CA ILE A 881 21.32 -8.74 -32.90
C ILE A 881 20.63 -7.44 -32.54
N TYR A 882 21.23 -6.67 -31.64
CA TYR A 882 20.69 -5.40 -31.23
C TYR A 882 20.83 -4.33 -32.32
N ASN A 883 21.97 -4.25 -32.97
CA ASN A 883 22.22 -3.30 -34.05
C ASN A 883 21.23 -3.51 -35.23
N SER A 884 20.97 -4.74 -35.64
CA SER A 884 19.97 -5.07 -36.67
C SER A 884 18.55 -4.68 -36.23
N PHE A 885 18.23 -4.79 -34.94
CA PHE A 885 16.97 -4.28 -34.41
C PHE A 885 16.89 -2.75 -34.55
N ILE A 886 17.92 -2.04 -34.15
CA ILE A 886 17.97 -0.57 -34.28
C ILE A 886 17.92 -0.14 -35.73
N GLU A 887 18.64 -0.81 -36.64
CA GLU A 887 18.57 -0.51 -38.08
C GLU A 887 17.15 -0.65 -38.64
N ARG A 888 16.44 -1.74 -38.26
CA ARG A 888 15.02 -1.88 -38.63
C ARG A 888 14.15 -0.77 -38.05
N GLN A 889 14.43 -0.32 -36.85
CA GLN A 889 13.69 0.79 -36.24
C GLN A 889 14.04 2.15 -36.86
N ASN A 890 15.24 2.33 -37.41
CA ASN A 890 15.69 3.57 -38.04
C ASN A 890 15.16 3.76 -39.48
N GLN A 891 14.57 2.71 -40.07
CA GLN A 891 13.82 2.88 -41.34
C GLN A 891 12.59 3.82 -41.19
N TYR A 892 12.06 3.94 -39.98
CA TYR A 892 11.00 4.87 -39.65
C TYR A 892 11.62 6.23 -39.29
N GLN A 893 11.46 7.22 -40.14
CA GLN A 893 12.13 8.51 -39.99
C GLN A 893 11.33 9.46 -39.11
N ASN A 894 11.98 10.51 -38.63
CA ASN A 894 11.35 11.58 -37.84
C ASN A 894 10.56 11.05 -36.61
N LYS A 895 11.09 10.04 -35.92
CA LYS A 895 10.46 9.49 -34.71
C LYS A 895 10.44 10.51 -33.60
N GLU A 896 9.26 10.87 -33.17
CA GLU A 896 9.02 11.70 -31.99
C GLU A 896 8.08 10.97 -31.03
N PHE A 897 8.43 10.99 -29.75
CA PHE A 897 7.59 10.50 -28.65
C PHE A 897 7.58 11.54 -27.55
N ARG A 898 6.39 11.88 -27.07
CA ARG A 898 6.26 12.75 -25.91
C ARG A 898 5.06 12.33 -25.06
N LEU A 899 5.29 12.20 -23.78
CA LEU A 899 4.26 11.91 -22.79
C LEU A 899 4.22 13.04 -21.77
N ASP A 900 3.24 13.92 -21.90
CA ASP A 900 3.05 15.07 -21.01
C ASP A 900 1.78 14.87 -20.17
N GLY A 901 1.99 14.39 -18.95
CA GLY A 901 0.91 14.04 -18.04
C GLY A 901 0.01 12.95 -18.62
N SER A 902 -1.25 13.29 -18.91
CA SER A 902 -2.24 12.37 -19.48
C SER A 902 -2.25 12.35 -21.01
N ASN A 903 -1.37 13.10 -21.68
CA ASN A 903 -1.35 13.22 -23.14
C ASN A 903 -0.11 12.56 -23.71
N MET A 904 -0.30 11.62 -24.63
CA MET A 904 0.77 10.93 -25.35
C MET A 904 0.72 11.33 -26.81
N HIS A 905 1.85 11.75 -27.35
CA HIS A 905 2.03 12.08 -28.75
C HIS A 905 3.09 11.18 -29.38
N ILE A 906 2.75 10.56 -30.51
CA ILE A 906 3.63 9.66 -31.27
C ILE A 906 3.61 10.12 -32.71
N LYS A 907 4.79 10.34 -33.28
CA LYS A 907 4.93 10.75 -34.67
C LYS A 907 6.09 10.03 -35.32
N PHE A 908 5.93 9.67 -36.61
CA PHE A 908 6.98 9.17 -37.47
C PHE A 908 6.52 9.07 -38.92
N ASP A 909 7.49 9.00 -39.83
CA ASP A 909 7.26 8.85 -41.26
C ASP A 909 7.55 7.44 -41.73
N VAL A 910 6.75 6.95 -42.66
CA VAL A 910 6.83 5.62 -43.28
C VAL A 910 7.05 5.81 -44.79
N GLU A 911 8.14 5.30 -45.33
CA GLU A 911 8.41 5.39 -46.80
C GLU A 911 7.46 4.54 -47.61
N ASN A 912 7.14 3.34 -47.13
CA ASN A 912 6.22 2.42 -47.81
C ASN A 912 5.10 2.01 -46.84
N ALA A 913 3.89 2.46 -47.08
CA ALA A 913 2.71 2.20 -46.29
C ALA A 913 1.80 1.09 -46.83
N ASP A 914 2.35 0.14 -47.56
CA ASP A 914 1.56 -0.91 -48.26
C ASP A 914 0.95 -1.95 -47.27
N SER A 915 1.42 -2.00 -46.05
CA SER A 915 0.92 -2.88 -44.99
C SER A 915 0.53 -2.13 -43.73
N SER A 916 -0.38 -2.69 -42.95
CA SER A 916 -0.66 -2.21 -41.60
C SER A 916 0.49 -2.57 -40.64
N ARG A 917 0.66 -1.78 -39.61
CA ARG A 917 1.75 -1.92 -38.62
C ARG A 917 1.19 -1.81 -37.21
N VAL A 918 1.99 -2.19 -36.22
CA VAL A 918 1.67 -2.00 -34.82
C VAL A 918 2.82 -1.27 -34.13
N ILE A 919 2.48 -0.14 -33.54
CA ILE A 919 3.39 0.57 -32.62
C ILE A 919 3.25 -0.08 -31.25
N LYS A 920 4.38 -0.39 -30.62
CA LYS A 920 4.45 -0.75 -29.20
C LYS A 920 5.09 0.36 -28.41
N THR A 921 4.42 0.80 -27.36
CA THR A 921 5.00 1.73 -26.38
C THR A 921 5.57 0.95 -25.19
N ALA A 922 6.38 1.59 -24.35
CA ALA A 922 6.90 1.01 -23.12
C ALA A 922 5.93 1.16 -21.92
N TYR A 923 4.67 1.44 -22.18
CA TYR A 923 3.64 1.68 -21.16
C TYR A 923 2.60 0.57 -21.15
N ALA A 924 2.00 0.39 -19.96
CA ALA A 924 0.99 -0.63 -19.79
C ALA A 924 -0.27 -0.32 -20.61
N TYR A 925 -0.86 -1.38 -21.16
CA TYR A 925 -2.15 -1.30 -21.82
C TYR A 925 -3.24 -0.94 -20.81
N SER A 926 -4.10 -0.01 -21.20
CA SER A 926 -5.37 0.30 -20.55
C SER A 926 -6.36 0.76 -21.60
N SER A 927 -7.61 0.31 -21.47
CA SER A 927 -8.74 0.80 -22.31
C SER A 927 -9.05 2.27 -22.05
N ASP A 928 -8.45 2.87 -21.04
CA ASP A 928 -8.59 4.29 -20.69
C ASP A 928 -7.81 5.24 -21.60
N TRP A 929 -6.91 4.71 -22.43
CA TRP A 929 -6.25 5.46 -23.48
C TRP A 929 -7.18 5.67 -24.66
N ILE A 930 -7.46 6.91 -25.00
CA ILE A 930 -8.38 7.33 -26.08
C ILE A 930 -7.61 8.11 -27.12
N ILE A 931 -7.74 7.70 -28.37
CA ILE A 931 -7.12 8.42 -29.51
C ILE A 931 -7.98 9.63 -29.86
N ASN A 932 -7.36 10.80 -29.88
CA ASN A 932 -8.02 12.06 -30.28
C ASN A 932 -8.11 12.16 -31.80
N ASN A 933 -9.24 12.70 -32.31
CA ASN A 933 -9.43 13.02 -33.73
C ASN A 933 -9.02 11.86 -34.67
N ASN A 934 -9.52 10.66 -34.38
CA ASN A 934 -9.12 9.42 -35.06
C ASN A 934 -9.77 9.28 -36.46
N GLU A 935 -9.49 10.20 -37.38
CA GLU A 935 -9.95 10.12 -38.77
C GLU A 935 -9.19 9.01 -39.54
N SER A 936 -7.98 8.70 -39.13
CA SER A 936 -7.09 7.71 -39.78
C SER A 936 -7.39 6.27 -39.39
N GLY A 937 -8.30 6.04 -38.43
CA GLY A 937 -8.70 4.68 -38.06
C GLY A 937 -7.68 3.92 -37.19
N TYR A 938 -6.88 4.63 -36.40
CA TYR A 938 -5.98 4.01 -35.41
C TYR A 938 -6.78 3.29 -34.31
N GLU A 939 -6.28 2.17 -33.82
CA GLU A 939 -6.89 1.42 -32.73
C GLU A 939 -5.87 1.02 -31.68
N THR A 940 -6.23 1.11 -30.38
CA THR A 940 -5.38 0.63 -29.27
C THR A 940 -5.59 -0.85 -29.05
N ILE A 941 -4.50 -1.57 -28.76
CA ILE A 941 -4.50 -3.00 -28.47
C ILE A 941 -3.57 -3.35 -27.29
N ASP A 942 -3.76 -4.55 -26.74
CA ASP A 942 -2.86 -5.19 -25.79
C ASP A 942 -1.83 -6.02 -26.57
N ILE A 943 -0.54 -5.71 -26.42
CA ILE A 943 0.55 -6.39 -27.13
C ILE A 943 1.68 -6.73 -26.16
N ASP A 944 2.49 -7.72 -26.51
CA ASP A 944 3.67 -8.16 -25.75
C ASP A 944 3.37 -8.46 -24.27
N GLY A 945 2.18 -9.03 -24.00
CA GLY A 945 1.79 -9.44 -22.66
C GLY A 945 1.38 -8.30 -21.74
N GLY A 946 0.87 -7.17 -22.29
CA GLY A 946 0.26 -6.10 -21.53
C GLY A 946 0.80 -4.70 -21.82
N PHE A 947 1.54 -4.50 -22.87
CA PHE A 947 1.94 -3.17 -23.32
C PHE A 947 0.87 -2.52 -24.19
N LEU A 948 0.82 -1.19 -24.15
CA LEU A 948 -0.03 -0.40 -25.04
C LEU A 948 0.52 -0.47 -26.47
N GLY A 949 -0.23 -1.15 -27.34
CA GLY A 949 -0.05 -1.18 -28.78
C GLY A 949 -1.02 -0.27 -29.49
N ILE A 950 -0.64 0.22 -30.69
CA ILE A 950 -1.48 1.02 -31.55
C ILE A 950 -1.38 0.49 -32.96
N ILE A 951 -2.49 0.13 -33.55
CA ILE A 951 -2.57 -0.31 -34.93
C ILE A 951 -2.53 0.93 -35.83
N VAL A 952 -1.63 0.91 -36.79
CA VAL A 952 -1.52 1.88 -37.89
C VAL A 952 -2.04 1.24 -39.17
N PRO A 953 -3.17 1.67 -39.71
CA PRO A 953 -3.71 1.14 -40.96
C PRO A 953 -2.75 1.37 -42.14
N LYS A 954 -2.85 0.49 -43.17
CA LYS A 954 -2.13 0.69 -44.40
C LYS A 954 -2.50 2.01 -45.11
N GLY A 955 -1.58 2.57 -45.87
CA GLY A 955 -1.80 3.80 -46.63
C GLY A 955 -1.46 5.07 -45.85
N ILE A 956 -0.98 4.98 -44.62
CA ILE A 956 -0.61 6.11 -43.80
C ILE A 956 0.91 6.29 -43.84
N ASN A 957 1.40 7.29 -44.54
CA ASN A 957 2.84 7.60 -44.64
C ASN A 957 3.32 8.51 -43.50
N ASN A 958 2.52 9.48 -43.11
CA ASN A 958 2.83 10.37 -41.97
C ASN A 958 1.96 9.99 -40.79
N VAL A 959 2.53 9.29 -39.84
CA VAL A 959 1.83 8.87 -38.63
C VAL A 959 1.93 9.98 -37.60
N ASP A 960 0.79 10.50 -37.15
CA ASP A 960 0.68 11.50 -36.08
C ASP A 960 -0.49 11.13 -35.17
N ILE A 961 -0.20 10.64 -33.97
CA ILE A 961 -1.19 10.07 -33.07
C ILE A 961 -1.15 10.82 -31.76
N ASN A 962 -2.30 11.34 -31.37
CA ASN A 962 -2.50 11.99 -30.09
C ASN A 962 -3.47 11.17 -29.26
N LEU A 963 -3.01 10.64 -28.12
CA LEU A 963 -3.84 9.94 -27.14
C LEU A 963 -3.98 10.77 -25.88
N TYR A 964 -5.09 10.58 -25.18
CA TYR A 964 -5.24 11.08 -23.82
C TYR A 964 -5.77 9.99 -22.89
N TYR A 965 -5.33 10.04 -21.67
CA TYR A 965 -5.73 9.07 -20.63
C TYR A 965 -6.97 9.59 -19.88
N SER A 966 -8.06 8.83 -19.92
CA SER A 966 -9.34 9.18 -19.30
C SER A 966 -9.78 8.04 -18.35
N PRO A 967 -9.49 8.12 -17.04
CA PRO A 967 -9.77 7.03 -16.11
C PRO A 967 -11.22 6.57 -16.14
N ALA A 968 -11.42 5.27 -16.23
CA ALA A 968 -12.74 4.65 -16.17
C ALA A 968 -13.50 5.13 -14.94
N GLY A 969 -14.77 5.44 -15.11
CA GLY A 969 -15.65 5.89 -14.03
C GLY A 969 -15.47 7.34 -13.58
N TYR A 970 -14.40 8.05 -13.98
CA TYR A 970 -14.19 9.44 -13.55
C TYR A 970 -15.35 10.37 -13.94
N LYS A 971 -15.76 10.37 -15.20
CA LYS A 971 -16.89 11.21 -15.70
C LYS A 971 -18.21 10.86 -15.01
N THR A 972 -18.48 9.58 -14.80
CA THR A 972 -19.68 9.10 -14.10
C THR A 972 -19.62 9.45 -12.61
N GLY A 973 -18.49 9.23 -11.97
CA GLY A 973 -18.26 9.59 -10.59
C GLY A 973 -18.44 11.08 -10.35
N PHE A 974 -17.94 11.91 -11.27
CA PHE A 974 -18.12 13.36 -11.20
C PHE A 974 -19.61 13.77 -11.29
N LYS A 975 -20.39 13.16 -12.18
CA LYS A 975 -21.85 13.40 -12.28
C LYS A 975 -22.56 13.01 -10.97
N ILE A 976 -22.21 11.85 -10.39
CA ILE A 976 -22.79 11.40 -9.12
C ILE A 976 -22.39 12.36 -8.00
N SER A 977 -21.16 12.85 -7.97
CA SER A 977 -20.71 13.81 -6.96
C SER A 977 -21.42 15.16 -7.08
N ALA A 978 -21.69 15.62 -8.29
CA ALA A 978 -22.48 16.84 -8.51
C ALA A 978 -23.92 16.67 -7.98
N ILE A 979 -24.56 15.52 -8.21
CA ILE A 979 -25.88 15.20 -7.64
C ILE A 979 -25.77 15.13 -6.11
N GLY A 980 -24.74 14.47 -5.57
CA GLY A 980 -24.48 14.41 -4.13
C GLY A 980 -24.34 15.79 -3.49
N LEU A 981 -23.65 16.71 -4.17
CA LEU A 981 -23.49 18.10 -3.72
C LEU A 981 -24.82 18.85 -3.68
N ILE A 982 -25.64 18.71 -4.72
CA ILE A 982 -26.97 19.30 -4.77
C ILE A 982 -27.84 18.77 -3.62
N LEU A 983 -27.84 17.46 -3.42
CA LEU A 983 -28.58 16.84 -2.31
C LEU A 983 -28.07 17.32 -0.95
N TYR A 984 -26.74 17.42 -0.78
CA TYR A 984 -26.14 17.92 0.45
C TYR A 984 -26.57 19.37 0.74
N ILE A 985 -26.56 20.24 -0.27
CA ILE A 985 -27.01 21.64 -0.13
C ILE A 985 -28.47 21.69 0.26
N PHE A 986 -29.36 20.97 -0.44
CA PHE A 986 -30.80 20.94 -0.15
C PHE A 986 -31.10 20.45 1.29
N VAL A 987 -30.46 19.35 1.68
CA VAL A 987 -30.61 18.79 3.04
C VAL A 987 -30.12 19.80 4.09
N SER A 988 -28.97 20.41 3.84
CA SER A 988 -28.35 21.38 4.76
C SER A 988 -29.23 22.64 4.91
N GLU A 989 -29.69 23.20 3.80
CA GLU A 989 -30.61 24.37 3.81
C GLU A 989 -31.94 24.04 4.49
N GLY A 990 -32.55 22.88 4.14
CA GLY A 990 -33.80 22.45 4.77
C GLY A 990 -33.68 22.32 6.29
N ILE A 991 -32.56 21.76 6.76
CA ILE A 991 -32.29 21.59 8.20
C ILE A 991 -32.08 22.94 8.89
N ILE A 992 -31.32 23.83 8.28
CA ILE A 992 -31.05 25.18 8.81
C ILE A 992 -32.36 25.98 8.90
N LEU A 993 -33.17 25.97 7.82
CA LEU A 993 -34.48 26.64 7.79
C LEU A 993 -35.44 26.07 8.82
N TYR A 994 -35.49 24.73 8.97
CA TYR A 994 -36.32 24.08 10.01
C TYR A 994 -35.94 24.56 11.41
N GLU A 995 -34.66 24.63 11.74
CA GLU A 995 -34.21 25.03 13.06
C GLU A 995 -34.43 26.54 13.31
N ILE A 996 -34.21 27.35 12.27
CA ILE A 996 -34.56 28.78 12.36
C ILE A 996 -36.06 28.99 12.68
N ASN A 997 -36.93 28.25 11.97
CA ASN A 997 -38.37 28.32 12.21
C ASN A 997 -38.76 27.80 13.61
N LYS A 998 -38.11 26.74 14.07
CA LYS A 998 -38.31 26.20 15.41
C LYS A 998 -37.87 27.17 16.52
N ARG A 999 -36.77 27.90 16.32
CA ARG A 999 -36.28 28.93 17.24
C ARG A 999 -37.19 30.13 17.24
N ARG A 1000 -37.70 30.54 16.08
CA ARG A 1000 -38.72 31.58 15.96
C ARG A 1000 -40.01 31.25 16.73
N LYS A 1001 -40.53 30.01 16.58
CA LYS A 1001 -41.70 29.52 17.32
C LYS A 1001 -41.50 29.47 18.84
N ARG A 1002 -40.26 29.33 19.31
CA ARG A 1002 -39.91 29.33 20.76
C ARG A 1002 -39.63 30.72 21.31
N GLY A 1003 -39.82 31.80 20.54
CA GLY A 1003 -39.59 33.15 21.00
C GLY A 1003 -38.13 33.54 21.32
N ILE A 1004 -37.16 32.74 20.87
CA ILE A 1004 -35.73 32.94 21.09
C ILE A 1004 -35.18 34.02 20.12
N PHE A 1005 -35.96 34.36 19.11
CA PHE A 1005 -35.73 35.50 18.24
C PHE A 1005 -36.93 36.47 18.36
N ARG A 1006 -36.77 37.49 19.15
CA ARG A 1006 -37.54 38.74 19.05
C ARG A 1006 -36.70 39.79 18.36
#